data_72f67b11f5b948e11f955191433be5db
#
_entry.id   72f67b11f5b948e11f955191433be5db
#
_cell.length_a   1.000
_cell.length_b   1.000
_cell.length_c   1.000
_cell.angle_alpha   90.00
_cell.angle_beta   90.00
_cell.angle_gamma   90.00
#
_symmetry.space_group_name_H-M   'P 1'
#
loop_
_entity.id
_entity.type
_entity.pdbx_description
1 polymer ?
#
loop_
_entity_poly.entity_id
_entity_poly.type
_entity_poly.pdbx_seq_one_letter_code
_entity_poly.pdbx_strand_id
1 'polypeptide(L)'
;MKKTIITIIILALSWTSYAQSIIVEDFKPVCDSLTRLIQERTTVKGALKTKAIMKRGNSLDFYFTESLGDLPWYSEDAKWFRNTLKSLFPEEYSQYKLGEIYSRRVAFNRLVTPHLTYEGQPAESSHRIAKFNNGRPLVRKMDSQKFSKGLDGRNIALWQSHGRYYDQRSERWRWQRPCLFQTCEDMFTQSFIIPYLVPMIENAGGYVLMPRERDIQINEIIADNDTTYAGEGGRFIGRYEENGSWTDAGAGFADTKAIYTGTENPFTLGTSRQCNTISSDSRKTAAKIIWNADVPERGEYAVYVSYKTLPKSTTAAHYTVHHLGGETEFVVNQKMGGSTWIYLGTFEFGKDKEGWVSLTNRTPKGYRSEAGTVVTADAVRFGGGIGNIARQRKSQDGEEYAMSVSGMPRSAEAARYWLQWAGTDPKIYSQNEEEDDYKDDYMSRGDWVTWLSGGSAMNPKQEGKRIPIDLSLGFHSDAGVTPNDSIIGTLAIYTLKSEGIQKLPSGENRMTSREFADIVQSQIVNDIRAQHDSLWSRRQIWDRAYRESRTPSCPSMLLELLSHQNFADMKYGLDPAFRFTVGRAVYKGMLKYLSNRYGVPYAVQPLPVEDISVSFGQKSKAVIKWRKKLDPIEPTAAPTGYIIYTRVDEGAFDNGKVIETPMEKDGLMSVEIDIMPGHIYSFRLAAFNDGGKSFPSEVVSIGIPEEGDSEKNVLIVNNFDRISGPAYFDTPNYAGFDNTLDSGVPHIKDIAFIGEMYQNRRKLDWMSDDNPGFGASFDDKAGIPVAGNSFDYAAVHGKAILKAGYGFSSCSNEAFCNDTTLCSGAWTVDLICGKQLTVTDARGHQNFTIFTSQMQDAIRRHTANGGNVIVSGAYIGTDIWDLVYPVRIEKDFRQQSIEFAQNVLGYKWQGGFASKKARIVPYGDTATRAIEFHNVQNSDVYCVEAPDGIAPASSSAQTILRYEDTGVSAGIKNQGNGYRTVCLGFPIETLKNEDDIDAILSLCLTFLAE
;
A
#
# COMPACT_ATOMS: atom_id res chain seq x y z
N MET A 1 -21.61 -61.23 36.34
CA MET A 1 -21.45 -59.92 36.94
C MET A 1 -20.78 -58.89 36.02
N LYS A 2 -19.66 -59.12 35.29
CA LYS A 2 -19.05 -58.13 34.39
C LYS A 2 -19.89 -57.71 33.16
N LYS A 3 -20.70 -58.66 32.60
CA LYS A 3 -21.59 -58.32 31.46
C LYS A 3 -22.81 -57.48 31.88
N THR A 4 -23.34 -57.70 33.08
CA THR A 4 -24.49 -56.94 33.58
C THR A 4 -24.12 -55.54 33.99
N ILE A 5 -22.89 -55.31 34.48
CA ILE A 5 -22.40 -53.95 34.82
C ILE A 5 -22.15 -53.10 33.55
N ILE A 6 -21.65 -53.71 32.46
CA ILE A 6 -21.44 -53.01 31.19
C ILE A 6 -22.77 -52.61 30.54
N THR A 7 -23.80 -53.46 30.62
CA THR A 7 -25.13 -53.16 30.09
C THR A 7 -25.81 -52.03 30.88
N ILE A 8 -25.65 -51.98 32.19
CA ILE A 8 -26.19 -50.91 33.05
C ILE A 8 -25.50 -49.60 32.80
N ILE A 9 -24.18 -49.61 32.53
CA ILE A 9 -23.40 -48.40 32.20
C ILE A 9 -23.79 -47.89 30.78
N ILE A 10 -24.03 -48.77 29.81
CA ILE A 10 -24.48 -48.39 28.46
C ILE A 10 -25.92 -47.85 28.51
N LEU A 11 -26.83 -48.46 29.31
CA LEU A 11 -28.17 -47.94 29.52
C LEU A 11 -28.19 -46.61 30.29
N ALA A 12 -27.34 -46.41 31.29
CA ALA A 12 -27.21 -45.14 32.00
C ALA A 12 -26.63 -44.03 31.09
N LEU A 13 -25.67 -44.35 30.21
CA LEU A 13 -25.13 -43.40 29.22
C LEU A 13 -26.17 -43.07 28.13
N SER A 14 -27.01 -44.01 27.70
CA SER A 14 -28.08 -43.74 26.74
C SER A 14 -29.20 -42.88 27.37
N TRP A 15 -29.51 -43.07 28.64
CA TRP A 15 -30.51 -42.25 29.34
C TRP A 15 -30.01 -40.80 29.58
N THR A 16 -28.76 -40.60 29.90
CA THR A 16 -28.19 -39.25 30.02
C THR A 16 -28.11 -38.55 28.66
N SER A 17 -27.84 -39.25 27.57
CA SER A 17 -27.86 -38.69 26.22
C SER A 17 -29.26 -38.29 25.78
N TYR A 18 -30.29 -39.10 26.11
CA TYR A 18 -31.67 -38.82 25.77
C TYR A 18 -32.25 -37.64 26.56
N ALA A 19 -31.96 -37.57 27.87
CA ALA A 19 -32.35 -36.42 28.69
C ALA A 19 -31.67 -35.09 28.24
N GLN A 20 -30.42 -35.15 27.80
CA GLN A 20 -29.72 -33.99 27.23
C GLN A 20 -30.35 -33.50 25.93
N SER A 21 -30.81 -34.38 25.07
CA SER A 21 -31.41 -33.98 23.80
C SER A 21 -32.78 -33.30 23.97
N ILE A 22 -33.56 -33.71 25.00
CA ILE A 22 -34.84 -33.08 25.33
C ILE A 22 -34.62 -31.64 25.80
N ILE A 23 -33.68 -31.41 26.70
CA ILE A 23 -33.32 -30.05 27.18
C ILE A 23 -32.85 -29.14 26.04
N VAL A 24 -32.12 -29.67 25.05
CA VAL A 24 -31.65 -28.90 23.89
C VAL A 24 -32.83 -28.43 23.04
N GLU A 25 -33.81 -29.26 22.78
CA GLU A 25 -35.04 -28.91 22.03
C GLU A 25 -35.85 -27.80 22.71
N ASP A 26 -35.99 -27.85 24.06
CA ASP A 26 -36.69 -26.84 24.84
C ASP A 26 -36.05 -25.45 24.71
N PHE A 27 -34.74 -25.39 24.47
CA PHE A 27 -33.99 -24.13 24.26
C PHE A 27 -33.81 -23.72 22.80
N LYS A 28 -34.36 -24.40 21.83
CA LYS A 28 -34.31 -24.00 20.43
C LYS A 28 -34.95 -22.62 20.17
N PRO A 29 -36.14 -22.26 20.71
CA PRO A 29 -36.71 -20.95 20.58
C PRO A 29 -35.84 -19.84 21.20
N VAL A 30 -35.12 -20.18 22.30
CA VAL A 30 -34.16 -19.27 22.94
C VAL A 30 -32.98 -18.99 21.99
N CYS A 31 -32.41 -20.01 21.34
CA CYS A 31 -31.36 -19.88 20.37
C CYS A 31 -31.78 -19.06 19.15
N ASP A 32 -33.01 -19.22 18.66
CA ASP A 32 -33.54 -18.45 17.52
C ASP A 32 -33.72 -16.98 17.91
N SER A 33 -34.22 -16.69 19.11
CA SER A 33 -34.31 -15.31 19.63
C SER A 33 -32.94 -14.67 19.82
N LEU A 34 -31.99 -15.40 20.41
CA LEU A 34 -30.61 -14.92 20.57
C LEU A 34 -29.95 -14.65 19.22
N THR A 35 -30.15 -15.50 18.23
CA THR A 35 -29.62 -15.33 16.86
C THR A 35 -30.06 -13.99 16.29
N ARG A 36 -31.34 -13.66 16.35
CA ARG A 36 -31.88 -12.39 15.87
C ARG A 36 -31.28 -11.20 16.63
N LEU A 37 -31.28 -11.24 17.97
CA LEU A 37 -30.78 -10.16 18.80
C LEU A 37 -29.26 -9.92 18.62
N ILE A 38 -28.50 -10.99 18.39
CA ILE A 38 -27.06 -10.86 18.08
C ILE A 38 -26.86 -10.23 16.71
N GLN A 39 -27.63 -10.63 15.69
CA GLN A 39 -27.55 -10.05 14.35
C GLN A 39 -27.89 -8.54 14.36
N GLU A 40 -28.89 -8.15 15.12
CA GLU A 40 -29.26 -6.74 15.32
C GLU A 40 -28.13 -5.95 15.99
N ARG A 41 -27.45 -6.55 16.99
CA ARG A 41 -26.40 -5.88 17.76
C ARG A 41 -25.04 -5.85 17.07
N THR A 42 -24.62 -6.95 16.45
CA THR A 42 -23.27 -7.12 15.90
C THR A 42 -23.23 -6.99 14.38
N THR A 43 -24.40 -7.01 13.73
CA THR A 43 -24.52 -7.08 12.25
C THR A 43 -23.90 -8.32 11.60
N VAL A 44 -23.42 -9.27 12.38
CA VAL A 44 -22.84 -10.55 11.90
C VAL A 44 -23.93 -11.59 11.75
N LYS A 45 -24.07 -12.13 10.53
CA LYS A 45 -25.03 -13.20 10.24
C LYS A 45 -24.51 -14.55 10.75
N GLY A 46 -25.33 -15.31 11.40
CA GLY A 46 -24.99 -16.66 11.85
C GLY A 46 -26.03 -17.18 12.85
N ALA A 47 -26.46 -18.43 12.73
CA ALA A 47 -27.45 -19.03 13.61
C ALA A 47 -26.75 -19.70 14.82
N LEU A 48 -27.16 -19.33 16.03
CA LEU A 48 -26.74 -20.02 17.24
C LEU A 48 -27.49 -21.36 17.38
N LYS A 49 -26.74 -22.37 17.79
CA LYS A 49 -27.32 -23.70 18.13
C LYS A 49 -26.60 -24.25 19.37
N THR A 50 -27.39 -24.77 20.30
CA THR A 50 -26.86 -25.56 21.40
C THR A 50 -26.56 -26.98 20.95
N LYS A 51 -25.39 -27.48 21.37
CA LYS A 51 -24.97 -28.87 21.16
C LYS A 51 -25.36 -29.75 22.34
N ALA A 52 -25.29 -29.19 23.55
CA ALA A 52 -25.71 -29.87 24.79
C ALA A 52 -25.98 -28.81 25.86
N ILE A 53 -26.85 -29.16 26.80
CA ILE A 53 -27.07 -28.41 28.04
C ILE A 53 -26.91 -29.39 29.18
N MET A 54 -26.06 -29.06 30.15
CA MET A 54 -25.75 -29.93 31.28
C MET A 54 -26.18 -29.29 32.58
N LYS A 55 -27.04 -30.00 33.32
CA LYS A 55 -27.44 -29.59 34.64
C LYS A 55 -26.32 -29.92 35.66
N ARG A 56 -25.86 -28.91 36.39
CA ARG A 56 -24.88 -29.02 37.50
C ARG A 56 -25.45 -28.40 38.77
N GLY A 57 -26.01 -29.23 39.64
CA GLY A 57 -26.71 -28.77 40.84
C GLY A 57 -27.88 -27.83 40.46
N ASN A 58 -27.79 -26.55 40.87
CA ASN A 58 -28.80 -25.54 40.58
C ASN A 58 -28.44 -24.64 39.39
N SER A 59 -27.54 -25.06 38.49
CA SER A 59 -27.12 -24.31 37.31
C SER A 59 -27.17 -25.15 36.04
N LEU A 60 -27.33 -24.47 34.89
CA LEU A 60 -27.31 -25.07 33.56
C LEU A 60 -26.07 -24.55 32.80
N ASP A 61 -25.17 -25.47 32.42
CA ASP A 61 -24.02 -25.20 31.56
C ASP A 61 -24.42 -25.40 30.11
N PHE A 62 -24.07 -24.43 29.25
CA PHE A 62 -24.43 -24.42 27.83
C PHE A 62 -23.23 -24.74 26.96
N TYR A 63 -23.38 -25.70 26.08
CA TYR A 63 -22.40 -26.05 25.05
C TYR A 63 -22.98 -25.70 23.69
N PHE A 64 -22.54 -24.53 23.15
CA PHE A 64 -22.93 -24.09 21.81
C PHE A 64 -22.06 -24.76 20.74
N THR A 65 -22.57 -24.76 19.51
CA THR A 65 -21.79 -25.10 18.33
C THR A 65 -20.69 -24.05 18.07
N GLU A 66 -19.92 -24.24 17.00
CA GLU A 66 -18.86 -23.33 16.61
C GLU A 66 -19.35 -21.91 16.40
N SER A 67 -20.61 -21.71 15.98
CA SER A 67 -21.22 -20.43 15.68
C SER A 67 -21.10 -19.39 16.80
N LEU A 68 -21.12 -19.77 18.06
CA LEU A 68 -20.90 -18.84 19.17
C LEU A 68 -19.45 -18.33 19.19
N GLY A 69 -18.48 -19.22 18.93
CA GLY A 69 -17.06 -18.87 18.92
C GLY A 69 -16.63 -18.05 17.70
N ASP A 70 -17.40 -18.12 16.63
CA ASP A 70 -17.16 -17.41 15.37
C ASP A 70 -17.67 -15.95 15.38
N LEU A 71 -18.35 -15.52 16.46
CA LEU A 71 -18.84 -14.17 16.65
C LEU A 71 -17.81 -13.29 17.39
N PRO A 72 -17.79 -11.98 17.14
CA PRO A 72 -16.96 -11.03 17.89
C PRO A 72 -17.57 -10.81 19.27
N TRP A 73 -16.80 -11.01 20.30
CA TRP A 73 -17.20 -10.79 21.68
C TRP A 73 -16.29 -9.81 22.38
N TYR A 74 -16.86 -8.70 22.85
CA TYR A 74 -16.22 -7.75 23.76
C TYR A 74 -16.87 -7.82 25.14
N SER A 75 -16.25 -7.27 26.17
CA SER A 75 -16.71 -7.42 27.58
C SER A 75 -18.18 -7.04 27.80
N GLU A 76 -18.65 -5.96 27.19
CA GLU A 76 -20.03 -5.52 27.31
C GLU A 76 -21.01 -6.45 26.57
N ASP A 77 -20.63 -6.93 25.38
CA ASP A 77 -21.45 -7.85 24.59
C ASP A 77 -21.55 -9.21 25.27
N ALA A 78 -20.46 -9.68 25.88
CA ALA A 78 -20.44 -10.93 26.64
C ALA A 78 -21.34 -10.84 27.89
N LYS A 79 -21.31 -9.71 28.60
CA LYS A 79 -22.19 -9.45 29.74
C LYS A 79 -23.65 -9.38 29.31
N TRP A 80 -23.92 -8.63 28.24
CA TRP A 80 -25.24 -8.57 27.63
C TRP A 80 -25.75 -9.94 27.20
N PHE A 81 -24.96 -10.74 26.49
CA PHE A 81 -25.31 -12.08 26.04
C PHE A 81 -25.70 -12.99 27.20
N ARG A 82 -24.89 -13.02 28.27
CA ARG A 82 -25.18 -13.83 29.48
C ARG A 82 -26.50 -13.42 30.13
N ASN A 83 -26.77 -12.15 30.27
CA ASN A 83 -27.98 -11.61 30.85
C ASN A 83 -29.21 -11.94 29.98
N THR A 84 -29.11 -11.71 28.67
CA THR A 84 -30.18 -12.03 27.72
C THR A 84 -30.47 -13.52 27.64
N LEU A 85 -29.45 -14.38 27.56
CA LEU A 85 -29.63 -15.83 27.61
C LEU A 85 -30.39 -16.24 28.88
N LYS A 86 -29.99 -15.70 30.05
CA LYS A 86 -30.70 -16.02 31.32
C LYS A 86 -32.14 -15.51 31.33
N SER A 87 -32.41 -14.33 30.79
CA SER A 87 -33.78 -13.76 30.75
C SER A 87 -34.73 -14.52 29.81
N LEU A 88 -34.18 -15.21 28.83
CA LEU A 88 -34.92 -16.00 27.84
C LEU A 88 -35.13 -17.47 28.27
N PHE A 89 -34.77 -17.86 29.50
CA PHE A 89 -34.97 -19.24 29.95
C PHE A 89 -36.47 -19.57 29.93
N PRO A 90 -36.89 -20.73 29.37
CA PRO A 90 -38.25 -21.19 29.47
C PRO A 90 -38.71 -21.27 30.94
N GLU A 91 -40.00 -21.11 31.22
CA GLU A 91 -40.58 -21.05 32.58
C GLU A 91 -40.18 -22.25 33.44
N GLU A 92 -40.15 -23.43 32.82
CA GLU A 92 -39.75 -24.73 33.46
C GLU A 92 -38.29 -24.70 33.99
N TYR A 93 -37.43 -23.83 33.42
CA TYR A 93 -36.03 -23.75 33.78
C TYR A 93 -35.70 -22.45 34.51
N SER A 94 -36.67 -21.58 34.79
CA SER A 94 -36.49 -20.26 35.38
C SER A 94 -35.76 -20.28 36.75
N GLN A 95 -35.96 -21.36 37.53
CA GLN A 95 -35.32 -21.57 38.83
C GLN A 95 -33.82 -21.87 38.75
N TYR A 96 -33.31 -22.30 37.60
CA TYR A 96 -31.88 -22.60 37.45
C TYR A 96 -31.06 -21.33 37.21
N LYS A 97 -29.88 -21.28 37.74
CA LYS A 97 -28.87 -20.26 37.43
C LYS A 97 -28.20 -20.58 36.08
N LEU A 98 -27.79 -19.53 35.36
CA LEU A 98 -26.90 -19.71 34.22
C LEU A 98 -25.51 -20.10 34.72
N GLY A 99 -25.04 -21.30 34.29
CA GLY A 99 -23.73 -21.83 34.61
C GLY A 99 -22.68 -21.35 33.60
N GLU A 100 -21.71 -22.21 33.30
CA GLU A 100 -20.68 -21.95 32.31
C GLU A 100 -21.21 -22.09 30.88
N ILE A 101 -20.67 -21.29 29.99
CA ILE A 101 -20.97 -21.30 28.55
C ILE A 101 -19.71 -21.73 27.82
N TYR A 102 -19.86 -22.63 26.85
CA TYR A 102 -18.75 -23.14 26.04
C TYR A 102 -19.08 -23.11 24.55
N SER A 103 -18.07 -22.87 23.72
CA SER A 103 -18.05 -23.15 22.30
C SER A 103 -16.72 -23.83 21.94
N ARG A 104 -16.72 -24.85 21.06
CA ARG A 104 -15.52 -25.65 20.72
C ARG A 104 -14.70 -26.14 21.93
N ARG A 105 -15.38 -26.42 23.07
CA ARG A 105 -14.75 -26.75 24.36
C ARG A 105 -13.93 -25.61 24.98
N VAL A 106 -14.04 -24.38 24.47
CA VAL A 106 -13.47 -23.20 25.05
C VAL A 106 -14.53 -22.47 25.87
N ALA A 107 -14.20 -22.07 27.09
CA ALA A 107 -15.09 -21.31 27.95
C ALA A 107 -15.36 -19.93 27.34
N PHE A 108 -16.58 -19.44 27.41
CA PHE A 108 -17.03 -18.22 26.75
C PHE A 108 -16.24 -16.97 27.17
N ASN A 109 -15.86 -16.86 28.43
CA ASN A 109 -15.02 -15.77 28.93
C ASN A 109 -13.65 -15.69 28.24
N ARG A 110 -13.12 -16.81 27.76
CA ARG A 110 -11.87 -16.87 26.99
C ARG A 110 -12.05 -16.50 25.51
N LEU A 111 -13.28 -16.43 25.01
CA LEU A 111 -13.61 -15.97 23.66
C LEU A 111 -13.79 -14.46 23.59
N VAL A 112 -13.81 -13.77 24.73
CA VAL A 112 -13.96 -12.32 24.81
C VAL A 112 -12.64 -11.65 24.48
N THR A 113 -12.67 -10.78 23.45
CA THR A 113 -11.52 -9.97 23.08
C THR A 113 -11.33 -8.87 24.13
N PRO A 114 -10.11 -8.67 24.65
CA PRO A 114 -9.83 -7.63 25.65
C PRO A 114 -10.18 -6.23 25.15
N HIS A 115 -10.63 -5.37 26.04
CA HIS A 115 -10.87 -3.97 25.73
C HIS A 115 -9.55 -3.24 25.48
N LEU A 116 -9.45 -2.54 24.35
CA LEU A 116 -8.24 -1.82 23.94
C LEU A 116 -8.32 -0.37 24.41
N THR A 117 -7.40 0.03 25.25
CA THR A 117 -7.21 1.44 25.63
C THR A 117 -5.93 1.98 25.02
N TYR A 118 -5.95 3.21 24.52
CA TYR A 118 -4.77 3.88 23.98
C TYR A 118 -3.73 4.22 25.08
N GLU A 119 -4.10 4.14 26.34
CA GLU A 119 -3.21 4.36 27.50
C GLU A 119 -2.31 3.15 27.81
N GLY A 120 -2.46 2.05 27.09
CA GLY A 120 -1.65 0.84 27.25
C GLY A 120 -1.97 0.06 28.53
N GLN A 121 -3.10 0.31 29.16
CA GLN A 121 -3.57 -0.54 30.25
C GLN A 121 -4.35 -1.72 29.66
N PRO A 122 -3.86 -2.95 29.77
CA PRO A 122 -4.61 -4.09 29.30
C PRO A 122 -5.77 -4.36 30.25
N ALA A 123 -6.91 -4.64 29.65
CA ALA A 123 -8.13 -4.91 30.38
C ALA A 123 -8.02 -6.14 31.31
N GLU A 124 -7.20 -7.14 30.98
CA GLU A 124 -6.98 -8.34 31.80
C GLU A 124 -5.56 -8.88 31.63
N SER A 125 -4.90 -9.18 32.75
CA SER A 125 -3.52 -9.68 32.80
C SER A 125 -3.35 -11.10 32.24
N SER A 126 -4.45 -11.88 32.11
CA SER A 126 -4.43 -13.28 31.64
C SER A 126 -4.09 -13.45 30.16
N HIS A 127 -4.21 -12.38 29.36
CA HIS A 127 -3.96 -12.40 27.92
C HIS A 127 -2.58 -11.81 27.56
N ARG A 128 -1.82 -11.34 28.54
CA ARG A 128 -0.48 -10.78 28.31
C ARG A 128 0.53 -11.88 28.09
N ILE A 129 1.43 -11.63 27.16
CA ILE A 129 2.65 -12.38 27.03
C ILE A 129 3.62 -11.99 28.14
N ALA A 130 4.38 -12.97 28.63
CA ALA A 130 5.58 -12.71 29.39
C ALA A 130 6.50 -11.77 28.56
N LYS A 131 7.11 -10.78 29.23
CA LYS A 131 7.99 -9.76 28.61
C LYS A 131 9.01 -10.42 27.67
N PHE A 132 8.76 -10.36 26.37
CA PHE A 132 9.79 -10.68 25.38
C PHE A 132 10.63 -9.43 25.19
N ASN A 133 11.89 -9.53 25.54
CA ASN A 133 12.88 -8.56 25.12
C ASN A 133 13.46 -9.06 23.80
N ASN A 134 13.07 -8.44 22.69
CA ASN A 134 13.59 -8.79 21.35
C ASN A 134 15.06 -8.38 21.17
N GLY A 135 15.68 -7.78 22.19
CA GLY A 135 17.04 -7.28 22.09
C GLY A 135 17.14 -6.08 21.16
N ARG A 136 18.26 -5.97 20.43
CA ARG A 136 18.44 -4.95 19.40
C ARG A 136 17.67 -5.36 18.14
N PRO A 137 16.98 -4.41 17.46
CA PRO A 137 16.29 -4.68 16.21
C PRO A 137 17.20 -5.30 15.15
N LEU A 138 16.63 -6.02 14.18
CA LEU A 138 17.36 -6.56 13.03
C LEU A 138 18.01 -5.42 12.22
N VAL A 139 17.22 -4.41 11.86
CA VAL A 139 17.66 -3.21 11.17
C VAL A 139 17.13 -1.98 11.89
N ARG A 140 17.96 -0.93 11.98
CA ARG A 140 17.56 0.38 12.46
C ARG A 140 18.21 1.48 11.63
N LYS A 141 17.42 2.40 11.10
CA LYS A 141 17.89 3.66 10.50
C LYS A 141 18.41 4.57 11.62
N MET A 142 19.63 5.12 11.50
CA MET A 142 20.29 5.82 12.62
C MET A 142 19.65 7.17 12.96
N ASP A 143 19.36 7.99 11.97
CA ASP A 143 18.81 9.34 12.15
C ASP A 143 17.28 9.38 12.18
N SER A 144 16.64 8.22 12.34
CA SER A 144 15.19 8.16 12.43
C SER A 144 14.68 8.53 13.81
N GLN A 145 13.57 9.25 13.86
CA GLN A 145 12.81 9.43 15.08
C GLN A 145 12.38 8.09 15.64
N LYS A 146 12.36 7.99 16.97
CA LYS A 146 11.81 6.83 17.67
C LYS A 146 10.32 7.05 17.92
N PHE A 147 9.52 6.15 17.43
CA PHE A 147 8.08 6.15 17.61
C PHE A 147 7.69 5.29 18.82
N SER A 148 7.81 5.86 20.01
CA SER A 148 7.64 5.14 21.29
C SER A 148 6.26 4.53 21.49
N LYS A 149 5.24 5.06 20.79
CA LYS A 149 3.86 4.57 20.77
C LYS A 149 3.47 3.94 19.40
N GLY A 150 4.46 3.72 18.53
CA GLY A 150 4.33 3.05 17.25
C GLY A 150 4.75 1.59 17.32
N LEU A 151 5.42 1.16 16.26
CA LEU A 151 5.88 -0.22 16.06
C LEU A 151 7.41 -0.36 16.16
N ASP A 152 8.09 0.58 16.77
CA ASP A 152 9.56 0.58 16.88
C ASP A 152 10.07 -0.76 17.44
N GLY A 153 10.98 -1.40 16.70
CA GLY A 153 11.59 -2.68 17.07
C GLY A 153 10.68 -3.90 16.89
N ARG A 154 9.52 -3.79 16.24
CA ARG A 154 8.63 -4.92 15.91
C ARG A 154 8.96 -5.51 14.55
N ASN A 155 8.99 -6.84 14.47
CA ASN A 155 9.19 -7.58 13.22
C ASN A 155 7.86 -8.21 12.79
N ILE A 156 7.38 -7.86 11.61
CA ILE A 156 6.08 -8.28 11.09
C ILE A 156 6.31 -9.08 9.81
N ALA A 157 5.81 -10.31 9.78
CA ALA A 157 5.77 -11.11 8.56
C ALA A 157 4.45 -10.86 7.83
N LEU A 158 4.52 -10.43 6.57
CA LEU A 158 3.37 -10.05 5.77
C LEU A 158 3.52 -10.56 4.35
N TRP A 159 2.45 -11.04 3.74
CA TRP A 159 2.45 -11.42 2.33
C TRP A 159 1.14 -11.10 1.63
N GLN A 160 1.28 -10.76 0.35
CA GLN A 160 0.21 -10.52 -0.60
C GLN A 160 -0.17 -11.85 -1.29
N SER A 161 -1.19 -12.51 -0.81
CA SER A 161 -1.75 -13.77 -1.31
C SER A 161 -0.75 -14.71 -2.03
N HIS A 162 -0.98 -14.96 -3.30
CA HIS A 162 -0.23 -15.88 -4.15
C HIS A 162 0.69 -15.12 -5.13
N GLY A 163 1.13 -15.80 -6.19
CA GLY A 163 1.86 -15.24 -7.31
C GLY A 163 1.89 -16.25 -8.46
N ARG A 164 2.44 -15.84 -9.60
CA ARG A 164 2.57 -16.70 -10.77
C ARG A 164 3.42 -17.91 -10.46
N TYR A 165 2.93 -19.11 -10.78
CA TYR A 165 3.58 -20.38 -10.49
C TYR A 165 3.69 -21.27 -11.74
N TYR A 166 4.60 -22.25 -11.70
CA TYR A 166 4.69 -23.28 -12.73
C TYR A 166 3.75 -24.43 -12.39
N ASP A 167 2.84 -24.73 -13.31
CA ASP A 167 1.95 -25.89 -13.21
C ASP A 167 2.58 -27.09 -13.93
N GLN A 168 3.06 -28.03 -13.15
CA GLN A 168 3.73 -29.24 -13.67
C GLN A 168 2.80 -30.10 -14.54
N ARG A 169 1.47 -30.01 -14.38
CA ARG A 169 0.52 -30.79 -15.17
C ARG A 169 0.31 -30.22 -16.56
N SER A 170 0.20 -28.91 -16.69
CA SER A 170 0.03 -28.20 -17.96
C SER A 170 1.37 -27.76 -18.57
N GLU A 171 2.48 -27.93 -17.87
CA GLU A 171 3.84 -27.56 -18.27
C GLU A 171 3.98 -26.09 -18.64
N ARG A 172 3.29 -25.21 -17.88
CA ARG A 172 3.30 -23.77 -18.14
C ARG A 172 3.20 -22.94 -16.87
N TRP A 173 3.64 -21.70 -16.96
CA TRP A 173 3.47 -20.68 -15.93
C TRP A 173 2.04 -20.15 -15.95
N ARG A 174 1.41 -20.07 -14.76
CA ARG A 174 0.00 -19.66 -14.59
C ARG A 174 -0.17 -18.77 -13.37
N TRP A 175 -1.22 -17.96 -13.37
CA TRP A 175 -1.73 -17.35 -12.16
C TRP A 175 -2.43 -18.44 -11.31
N GLN A 176 -2.40 -18.29 -9.99
CA GLN A 176 -3.09 -19.23 -9.10
C GLN A 176 -4.60 -19.01 -9.08
N ARG A 177 -5.02 -17.83 -9.49
CA ARG A 177 -6.43 -17.43 -9.59
C ARG A 177 -6.72 -16.85 -10.98
N PRO A 178 -7.99 -16.92 -11.41
CA PRO A 178 -8.39 -16.42 -12.72
C PRO A 178 -8.25 -14.91 -12.83
N CYS A 179 -8.06 -14.45 -14.07
CA CYS A 179 -8.02 -13.06 -14.43
C CYS A 179 -9.44 -12.52 -14.59
N LEU A 180 -9.90 -11.72 -13.65
CA LEU A 180 -11.23 -11.15 -13.59
C LEU A 180 -11.19 -9.66 -13.26
N PHE A 181 -12.07 -8.87 -13.86
CA PHE A 181 -12.25 -7.46 -13.55
C PHE A 181 -10.93 -6.69 -13.60
N GLN A 182 -10.15 -6.90 -14.69
CA GLN A 182 -8.86 -6.26 -15.02
C GLN A 182 -7.69 -6.63 -14.08
N THR A 183 -7.86 -7.62 -13.21
CA THR A 183 -6.83 -8.06 -12.28
C THR A 183 -6.89 -9.57 -12.04
N CYS A 184 -6.03 -10.10 -11.19
CA CYS A 184 -6.16 -11.43 -10.56
C CYS A 184 -5.78 -11.29 -9.07
N GLU A 185 -6.22 -12.22 -8.22
CA GLU A 185 -5.92 -12.13 -6.78
C GLU A 185 -4.42 -11.98 -6.50
N ASP A 186 -3.61 -12.67 -7.28
CA ASP A 186 -2.14 -12.70 -7.21
C ASP A 186 -1.51 -11.30 -7.32
N MET A 187 -2.11 -10.39 -8.09
CA MET A 187 -1.68 -9.01 -8.30
C MET A 187 -2.53 -8.00 -7.52
N PHE A 188 -3.82 -8.28 -7.37
CA PHE A 188 -4.77 -7.41 -6.70
C PHE A 188 -4.37 -7.11 -5.25
N THR A 189 -4.01 -8.13 -4.47
CA THR A 189 -3.64 -7.97 -3.06
C THR A 189 -2.37 -7.16 -2.87
N GLN A 190 -1.45 -7.15 -3.84
CA GLN A 190 -0.26 -6.32 -3.82
C GLN A 190 -0.59 -4.82 -3.75
N SER A 191 -1.67 -4.40 -4.42
CA SER A 191 -2.06 -2.98 -4.48
C SER A 191 -2.58 -2.40 -3.16
N PHE A 192 -2.87 -3.24 -2.17
CA PHE A 192 -3.16 -2.82 -0.79
C PHE A 192 -1.90 -2.81 0.07
N ILE A 193 -1.01 -3.76 -0.17
CA ILE A 193 0.12 -4.05 0.71
C ILE A 193 1.31 -3.17 0.38
N ILE A 194 1.79 -3.21 -0.86
CA ILE A 194 3.03 -2.55 -1.26
C ILE A 194 2.92 -1.02 -1.17
N PRO A 195 1.89 -0.35 -1.76
CA PRO A 195 1.81 1.10 -1.72
C PRO A 195 1.26 1.68 -0.41
N TYR A 196 0.57 0.89 0.42
CA TYR A 196 -0.11 1.43 1.60
C TYR A 196 0.29 0.77 2.91
N LEU A 197 0.03 -0.53 3.10
CA LEU A 197 0.19 -1.19 4.40
C LEU A 197 1.65 -1.25 4.84
N VAL A 198 2.55 -1.65 3.94
CA VAL A 198 3.99 -1.76 4.23
C VAL A 198 4.58 -0.39 4.62
N PRO A 199 4.39 0.69 3.84
CA PRO A 199 4.86 2.01 4.24
C PRO A 199 4.26 2.50 5.57
N MET A 200 2.99 2.21 5.86
CA MET A 200 2.38 2.59 7.15
C MET A 200 3.04 1.88 8.34
N ILE A 201 3.35 0.59 8.21
CA ILE A 201 4.04 -0.17 9.25
C ILE A 201 5.47 0.39 9.45
N GLU A 202 6.20 0.62 8.36
CA GLU A 202 7.57 1.13 8.39
C GLU A 202 7.65 2.58 8.87
N ASN A 203 6.69 3.42 8.50
CA ASN A 203 6.54 4.78 9.01
C ASN A 203 6.23 4.84 10.51
N ALA A 204 5.70 3.76 11.08
CA ALA A 204 5.50 3.60 12.52
C ALA A 204 6.71 2.95 13.24
N GLY A 205 7.81 2.69 12.53
CA GLY A 205 9.04 2.09 13.06
C GLY A 205 9.08 0.56 13.04
N GLY A 206 8.08 -0.11 12.45
CA GLY A 206 8.06 -1.56 12.28
C GLY A 206 9.01 -2.01 11.16
N TYR A 207 9.45 -3.27 11.22
CA TYR A 207 10.24 -3.91 10.18
C TYR A 207 9.42 -5.03 9.52
N VAL A 208 9.21 -4.89 8.21
CA VAL A 208 8.38 -5.84 7.44
C VAL A 208 9.26 -6.82 6.70
N LEU A 209 8.99 -8.13 6.91
CA LEU A 209 9.59 -9.24 6.18
C LEU A 209 8.52 -9.87 5.27
N MET A 210 8.89 -10.16 4.03
CA MET A 210 7.97 -10.71 3.03
C MET A 210 8.57 -11.94 2.36
N PRO A 211 7.77 -13.01 2.13
CA PRO A 211 8.21 -14.21 1.40
C PRO A 211 8.11 -14.05 -0.13
N ARG A 212 7.76 -12.88 -0.62
CA ARG A 212 7.73 -12.49 -2.02
C ARG A 212 8.50 -11.20 -2.20
N GLU A 213 9.06 -10.97 -3.41
CA GLU A 213 9.73 -9.70 -3.71
C GLU A 213 8.77 -8.52 -3.56
N ARG A 214 9.23 -7.46 -2.91
CA ARG A 214 8.46 -6.24 -2.69
C ARG A 214 8.74 -5.16 -3.75
N ASP A 215 9.91 -5.21 -4.39
CA ASP A 215 10.32 -4.24 -5.39
C ASP A 215 9.75 -4.59 -6.77
N ILE A 216 9.11 -3.62 -7.39
CA ILE A 216 8.57 -3.74 -8.75
C ILE A 216 9.59 -3.36 -9.84
N GLN A 217 10.80 -2.88 -9.45
CA GLN A 217 11.88 -2.57 -10.38
C GLN A 217 12.36 -3.84 -11.07
N ILE A 218 12.35 -3.81 -12.41
CA ILE A 218 12.74 -4.97 -13.23
C ILE A 218 14.26 -5.11 -13.37
N ASN A 219 15.01 -4.03 -13.18
CA ASN A 219 16.46 -4.09 -13.14
C ASN A 219 16.94 -4.59 -11.78
N GLU A 220 17.95 -5.42 -11.79
CA GLU A 220 18.62 -5.97 -10.60
C GLU A 220 20.14 -5.83 -10.76
N ILE A 221 20.77 -5.18 -9.82
CA ILE A 221 22.22 -5.04 -9.78
C ILE A 221 22.75 -5.79 -8.58
N ILE A 222 23.67 -6.73 -8.79
CA ILE A 222 24.34 -7.48 -7.74
C ILE A 222 25.80 -7.02 -7.65
N ALA A 223 26.17 -6.47 -6.52
CA ALA A 223 27.57 -6.16 -6.19
C ALA A 223 28.07 -7.13 -5.13
N ASP A 224 29.10 -7.90 -5.45
CA ASP A 224 29.64 -9.00 -4.65
C ASP A 224 31.07 -9.36 -5.08
N ASN A 225 31.82 -10.02 -4.21
CA ASN A 225 33.21 -10.42 -4.51
C ASN A 225 33.32 -11.62 -5.47
N ASP A 226 32.28 -12.44 -5.60
CA ASP A 226 32.32 -13.69 -6.39
C ASP A 226 31.29 -13.72 -7.54
N THR A 227 30.40 -12.76 -7.65
CA THR A 227 29.38 -12.69 -8.69
C THR A 227 30.01 -12.49 -10.06
N THR A 228 29.65 -13.32 -11.01
CA THR A 228 30.23 -13.34 -12.36
C THR A 228 29.19 -13.24 -13.48
N TYR A 229 27.91 -13.39 -13.17
CA TYR A 229 26.86 -13.36 -14.18
C TYR A 229 26.36 -11.95 -14.42
N ALA A 230 26.54 -11.45 -15.65
CA ALA A 230 25.84 -10.32 -16.20
C ALA A 230 25.15 -10.76 -17.48
N GLY A 231 23.89 -10.47 -17.66
CA GLY A 231 23.14 -11.00 -18.80
C GLY A 231 21.94 -10.19 -19.20
N GLU A 232 21.23 -10.69 -20.18
CA GLU A 232 19.95 -10.18 -20.63
C GLU A 232 18.89 -10.21 -19.51
N GLY A 233 17.83 -9.45 -19.64
CA GLY A 233 16.72 -9.44 -18.70
C GLY A 233 16.92 -8.60 -17.45
N GLY A 234 17.69 -7.51 -17.53
CA GLY A 234 17.78 -6.50 -16.46
C GLY A 234 18.65 -6.91 -15.27
N ARG A 235 19.59 -7.87 -15.44
CA ARG A 235 20.56 -8.29 -14.42
C ARG A 235 21.95 -7.75 -14.73
N PHE A 236 22.53 -7.02 -13.77
CA PHE A 236 23.79 -6.30 -13.92
C PHE A 236 24.73 -6.63 -12.78
N ILE A 237 26.05 -6.56 -13.04
CA ILE A 237 27.07 -6.65 -12.00
C ILE A 237 27.44 -5.25 -11.53
N GLY A 238 27.28 -5.00 -10.22
CA GLY A 238 27.86 -3.82 -9.55
C GLY A 238 29.33 -4.06 -9.18
N ARG A 239 30.05 -2.97 -8.91
CA ARG A 239 31.46 -3.06 -8.52
C ARG A 239 31.62 -3.29 -7.02
N TYR A 240 32.54 -4.20 -6.66
CA TYR A 240 32.92 -4.51 -5.29
C TYR A 240 34.33 -3.99 -4.98
N GLU A 241 34.49 -3.31 -3.85
CA GLU A 241 35.77 -2.78 -3.40
C GLU A 241 35.98 -3.11 -1.91
N GLU A 242 37.17 -3.60 -1.57
CA GLU A 242 37.56 -4.00 -0.21
C GLU A 242 38.82 -3.27 0.25
N ASN A 243 38.72 -2.59 1.38
CA ASN A 243 39.87 -1.90 2.01
C ASN A 243 40.05 -2.36 3.46
N GLY A 244 41.27 -2.69 3.84
CA GLY A 244 41.61 -3.12 5.19
C GLY A 244 41.78 -4.61 5.34
N SER A 245 41.71 -5.11 6.57
CA SER A 245 42.08 -6.49 6.90
C SER A 245 40.85 -7.42 6.94
N TRP A 246 40.22 -7.62 5.81
CA TRP A 246 39.13 -8.59 5.67
C TRP A 246 39.70 -9.98 5.44
N THR A 247 39.02 -11.01 5.91
CA THR A 247 39.37 -12.41 5.75
C THR A 247 38.15 -13.22 5.35
N ASP A 248 38.37 -14.42 4.83
CA ASP A 248 37.29 -15.33 4.49
C ASP A 248 36.45 -15.69 5.75
N ALA A 249 35.13 -15.66 5.60
CA ALA A 249 34.18 -16.11 6.61
C ALA A 249 33.46 -17.42 6.22
N GLY A 250 33.86 -18.05 5.10
CA GLY A 250 33.27 -19.25 4.53
C GLY A 250 32.13 -18.95 3.53
N ALA A 251 31.37 -19.95 3.14
CA ALA A 251 30.37 -19.88 2.09
C ALA A 251 29.46 -18.64 2.20
N GLY A 252 29.21 -18.00 1.06
CA GLY A 252 28.41 -16.79 0.87
C GLY A 252 27.61 -16.85 -0.44
N PHE A 253 27.05 -15.72 -0.80
CA PHE A 253 26.30 -15.52 -2.03
C PHE A 253 27.25 -15.41 -3.24
N ALA A 254 26.81 -15.90 -4.41
CA ALA A 254 27.32 -15.47 -5.71
C ALA A 254 26.24 -15.69 -6.79
N ASP A 255 26.07 -14.71 -7.66
CA ASP A 255 25.28 -14.86 -8.87
C ASP A 255 26.17 -15.26 -10.05
N THR A 256 26.08 -16.53 -10.45
CA THR A 256 27.03 -17.14 -11.43
C THR A 256 26.33 -17.72 -12.66
N LYS A 257 24.99 -17.67 -12.72
CA LYS A 257 24.20 -18.36 -13.74
C LYS A 257 23.06 -17.49 -14.26
N ALA A 258 22.68 -17.65 -15.51
CA ALA A 258 21.49 -17.08 -16.10
C ALA A 258 20.21 -17.53 -15.37
N ILE A 259 20.14 -18.83 -15.11
CA ILE A 259 18.98 -19.47 -14.45
C ILE A 259 19.47 -20.47 -13.39
N TYR A 260 18.66 -20.62 -12.36
CA TYR A 260 18.84 -21.59 -11.28
C TYR A 260 17.80 -22.69 -11.39
N THR A 261 18.20 -23.93 -11.16
CA THR A 261 17.36 -25.12 -11.34
C THR A 261 17.27 -25.92 -10.05
N GLY A 262 16.30 -26.81 -9.97
CA GLY A 262 16.14 -27.69 -8.81
C GLY A 262 16.02 -26.89 -7.51
N THR A 263 16.91 -27.20 -6.56
CA THR A 263 17.03 -26.51 -5.26
C THR A 263 18.37 -25.76 -5.13
N GLU A 264 19.00 -25.37 -6.24
CA GLU A 264 20.24 -24.60 -6.21
C GLU A 264 20.08 -23.33 -5.37
N ASN A 265 21.06 -23.08 -4.50
CA ASN A 265 21.06 -21.98 -3.56
C ASN A 265 22.22 -21.01 -3.84
N PRO A 266 21.96 -19.78 -4.32
CA PRO A 266 23.00 -18.80 -4.59
C PRO A 266 23.89 -18.47 -3.38
N PHE A 267 23.38 -18.60 -2.16
CA PHE A 267 24.13 -18.33 -0.91
C PHE A 267 25.16 -19.41 -0.55
N THR A 268 25.35 -20.38 -1.40
CA THR A 268 26.39 -21.43 -1.25
C THR A 268 27.40 -21.45 -2.38
N LEU A 269 27.27 -20.56 -3.34
CA LEU A 269 28.10 -20.54 -4.56
C LEU A 269 29.32 -19.63 -4.45
N GLY A 270 29.32 -18.69 -3.52
CA GLY A 270 30.38 -17.73 -3.26
C GLY A 270 30.96 -17.82 -1.85
N THR A 271 31.69 -16.77 -1.45
CA THR A 271 32.37 -16.64 -0.18
C THR A 271 31.97 -15.34 0.51
N SER A 272 31.83 -15.37 1.84
CA SER A 272 31.59 -14.18 2.65
C SER A 272 32.88 -13.69 3.31
N ARG A 273 32.91 -12.41 3.70
CA ARG A 273 34.07 -11.73 4.30
C ARG A 273 33.82 -11.41 5.76
N GLN A 274 34.88 -11.30 6.59
CA GLN A 274 34.79 -10.87 7.98
C GLN A 274 35.95 -9.99 8.39
N CYS A 275 35.69 -9.09 9.35
CA CYS A 275 36.70 -8.24 9.98
C CYS A 275 36.39 -8.04 11.46
N ASN A 276 37.44 -7.92 12.30
CA ASN A 276 37.22 -7.59 13.71
C ASN A 276 36.66 -6.17 13.85
N THR A 277 35.68 -5.99 14.74
CA THR A 277 35.13 -4.66 15.04
C THR A 277 36.12 -3.79 15.81
N ILE A 278 36.07 -2.48 15.60
CA ILE A 278 36.75 -1.44 16.38
C ILE A 278 35.74 -0.50 17.01
N SER A 279 36.10 0.12 18.12
CA SER A 279 35.21 1.09 18.79
C SER A 279 35.05 2.37 17.98
N SER A 280 33.98 3.12 18.24
CA SER A 280 33.66 4.40 17.59
C SER A 280 34.75 5.45 17.73
N ASP A 281 35.47 5.44 18.86
CA ASP A 281 36.56 6.36 19.22
C ASP A 281 37.96 5.83 18.89
N SER A 282 38.08 4.65 18.28
CA SER A 282 39.36 4.05 17.90
C SER A 282 40.13 4.95 16.93
N ARG A 283 41.43 5.12 17.20
CA ARG A 283 42.36 5.85 16.30
C ARG A 283 42.82 5.01 15.10
N LYS A 284 42.49 3.71 15.05
CA LYS A 284 42.82 2.84 13.93
C LYS A 284 41.99 3.23 12.72
N THR A 285 42.60 3.15 11.53
CA THR A 285 41.84 3.25 10.27
C THR A 285 40.82 2.15 10.21
N ALA A 286 39.57 2.50 9.90
CA ALA A 286 38.52 1.52 9.74
C ALA A 286 38.70 0.72 8.45
N ALA A 287 38.49 -0.57 8.52
CA ALA A 287 38.29 -1.39 7.34
C ALA A 287 36.89 -1.10 6.73
N LYS A 288 36.79 -1.07 5.41
CA LYS A 288 35.56 -0.70 4.69
C LYS A 288 35.39 -1.60 3.46
N ILE A 289 34.15 -1.97 3.17
CA ILE A 289 33.72 -2.54 1.90
C ILE A 289 32.73 -1.55 1.26
N ILE A 290 32.79 -1.45 -0.05
CA ILE A 290 31.91 -0.61 -0.87
C ILE A 290 31.33 -1.48 -1.98
N TRP A 291 30.01 -1.40 -2.16
CA TRP A 291 29.25 -2.01 -3.24
C TRP A 291 28.61 -0.89 -4.08
N ASN A 292 29.09 -0.71 -5.31
CA ASN A 292 28.58 0.32 -6.22
C ASN A 292 27.36 -0.19 -6.97
N ALA A 293 26.35 0.66 -7.09
CA ALA A 293 25.07 0.30 -7.71
C ALA A 293 25.17 0.17 -9.24
N ASP A 294 25.86 1.11 -9.89
CA ASP A 294 26.02 1.19 -11.37
C ASP A 294 24.71 0.94 -12.13
N VAL A 295 23.62 1.64 -11.74
CA VAL A 295 22.27 1.42 -12.28
C VAL A 295 22.16 1.79 -13.76
N PRO A 296 21.41 0.99 -14.58
CA PRO A 296 21.27 1.24 -16.02
C PRO A 296 20.36 2.42 -16.35
N GLU A 297 19.47 2.78 -15.44
CA GLU A 297 18.53 3.91 -15.59
C GLU A 297 18.24 4.54 -14.23
N ARG A 298 17.77 5.79 -14.24
CA ARG A 298 17.31 6.45 -13.03
C ARG A 298 16.00 5.83 -12.54
N GLY A 299 15.92 5.57 -11.24
CA GLY A 299 14.70 5.03 -10.63
C GLY A 299 14.86 4.73 -9.14
N GLU A 300 13.79 4.28 -8.55
CA GLU A 300 13.78 3.75 -7.20
C GLU A 300 14.20 2.27 -7.22
N TYR A 301 15.13 1.92 -6.35
CA TYR A 301 15.66 0.56 -6.18
C TYR A 301 15.62 0.19 -4.71
N ALA A 302 15.01 -0.95 -4.39
CA ALA A 302 15.13 -1.54 -3.06
C ALA A 302 16.57 -2.03 -2.83
N VAL A 303 17.14 -1.72 -1.69
CA VAL A 303 18.49 -2.11 -1.29
C VAL A 303 18.42 -3.24 -0.28
N TYR A 304 19.04 -4.36 -0.62
CA TYR A 304 19.17 -5.51 0.24
C TYR A 304 20.65 -5.81 0.49
N VAL A 305 20.96 -6.21 1.73
CA VAL A 305 22.29 -6.66 2.10
C VAL A 305 22.27 -8.12 2.54
N SER A 306 23.35 -8.85 2.28
CA SER A 306 23.58 -10.16 2.88
C SER A 306 24.85 -10.17 3.73
N TYR A 307 24.89 -11.10 4.66
CA TYR A 307 26.02 -11.33 5.56
C TYR A 307 25.92 -12.72 6.18
N LYS A 308 26.98 -13.18 6.82
CA LYS A 308 27.01 -14.45 7.53
C LYS A 308 26.82 -14.22 9.03
N THR A 309 25.91 -14.95 9.67
CA THR A 309 25.81 -14.96 11.13
C THR A 309 26.86 -15.93 11.72
N LEU A 310 27.78 -15.40 12.51
CA LEU A 310 28.80 -16.14 13.23
C LEU A 310 28.57 -16.06 14.74
N PRO A 311 29.14 -16.95 15.57
CA PRO A 311 29.00 -16.89 17.03
C PRO A 311 29.43 -15.56 17.65
N LYS A 312 30.42 -14.87 17.04
CA LYS A 312 30.93 -13.57 17.46
C LYS A 312 30.43 -12.41 16.62
N SER A 313 29.41 -12.58 15.79
CA SER A 313 28.85 -11.46 15.01
C SER A 313 28.45 -10.29 15.89
N THR A 314 28.69 -9.07 15.40
CA THR A 314 28.28 -7.83 16.07
C THR A 314 26.75 -7.66 16.04
N THR A 315 26.20 -6.95 17.04
CA THR A 315 24.81 -6.48 17.01
C THR A 315 24.66 -5.08 16.39
N ALA A 316 25.77 -4.48 15.93
CA ALA A 316 25.82 -3.11 15.44
C ALA A 316 26.73 -2.96 14.22
N ALA A 317 26.48 -3.73 13.15
CA ALA A 317 27.14 -3.53 11.86
C ALA A 317 26.65 -2.20 11.23
N HIS A 318 27.60 -1.36 10.82
CA HIS A 318 27.33 -0.01 10.36
C HIS A 318 27.34 0.05 8.82
N TYR A 319 26.16 0.12 8.23
CA TYR A 319 25.93 0.31 6.79
C TYR A 319 25.57 1.74 6.49
N THR A 320 26.03 2.26 5.34
CA THR A 320 25.61 3.55 4.79
C THR A 320 25.20 3.36 3.33
N VAL A 321 23.99 3.80 2.98
CA VAL A 321 23.51 3.86 1.59
C VAL A 321 23.69 5.29 1.08
N HIS A 322 24.49 5.44 0.01
CA HIS A 322 24.68 6.70 -0.70
C HIS A 322 23.80 6.69 -1.95
N HIS A 323 22.85 7.63 -2.02
CA HIS A 323 21.83 7.71 -3.06
C HIS A 323 21.62 9.16 -3.52
N LEU A 324 20.81 9.41 -4.53
CA LEU A 324 20.62 10.76 -5.07
C LEU A 324 20.12 11.80 -4.05
N GLY A 325 19.36 11.37 -3.05
CA GLY A 325 18.86 12.22 -1.95
C GLY A 325 19.86 12.41 -0.80
N GLY A 326 21.08 11.84 -0.87
CA GLY A 326 22.12 11.95 0.17
C GLY A 326 22.57 10.61 0.75
N GLU A 327 22.85 10.57 2.05
CA GLU A 327 23.33 9.39 2.76
C GLU A 327 22.32 8.93 3.80
N THR A 328 22.10 7.62 3.88
CA THR A 328 21.25 7.03 4.92
C THR A 328 22.02 5.95 5.67
N GLU A 329 22.17 6.12 6.98
CA GLU A 329 22.92 5.20 7.83
C GLU A 329 22.01 4.17 8.52
N PHE A 330 22.49 2.93 8.60
CA PHE A 330 21.79 1.81 9.22
C PHE A 330 22.68 1.05 10.19
N VAL A 331 22.06 0.56 11.24
CA VAL A 331 22.65 -0.43 12.15
C VAL A 331 21.95 -1.76 11.95
N VAL A 332 22.72 -2.79 11.59
CA VAL A 332 22.22 -4.15 11.37
C VAL A 332 22.73 -5.10 12.43
N ASN A 333 21.82 -5.87 13.04
CA ASN A 333 22.14 -6.89 14.02
C ASN A 333 22.51 -8.22 13.35
N GLN A 334 23.78 -8.45 13.10
CA GLN A 334 24.26 -9.65 12.39
C GLN A 334 24.24 -10.95 13.21
N LYS A 335 23.73 -10.93 14.45
CA LYS A 335 23.46 -12.16 15.22
C LYS A 335 22.21 -12.90 14.76
N MET A 336 21.45 -12.33 13.84
CA MET A 336 20.24 -12.88 13.22
C MET A 336 20.21 -12.56 11.74
N GLY A 337 19.44 -13.28 10.94
CA GLY A 337 19.19 -12.95 9.53
C GLY A 337 20.34 -13.25 8.56
N GLY A 338 21.40 -13.96 8.96
CA GLY A 338 22.53 -14.26 8.04
C GLY A 338 22.17 -15.24 6.93
N SER A 339 22.87 -15.11 5.80
CA SER A 339 22.70 -15.92 4.58
C SER A 339 21.26 -15.85 4.06
N THR A 340 20.76 -14.63 3.90
CA THR A 340 19.50 -14.26 3.22
C THR A 340 19.51 -12.78 2.93
N TRP A 341 18.58 -12.30 2.10
CA TRP A 341 18.42 -10.88 1.83
C TRP A 341 17.76 -10.14 2.99
N ILE A 342 18.41 -9.09 3.47
CA ILE A 342 17.92 -8.17 4.52
C ILE A 342 17.70 -6.80 3.90
N TYR A 343 16.46 -6.35 3.86
CA TYR A 343 16.05 -5.08 3.29
C TYR A 343 16.51 -3.90 4.16
N LEU A 344 17.11 -2.88 3.56
CA LEU A 344 17.47 -1.62 4.23
C LEU A 344 16.48 -0.49 3.94
N GLY A 345 16.04 -0.36 2.69
CA GLY A 345 15.17 0.70 2.23
C GLY A 345 15.08 0.74 0.71
N THR A 346 14.16 1.54 0.17
CA THR A 346 14.08 1.87 -1.26
C THR A 346 14.60 3.29 -1.44
N PHE A 347 15.53 3.49 -2.41
CA PHE A 347 16.21 4.75 -2.64
C PHE A 347 16.29 5.05 -4.13
N GLU A 348 16.33 6.32 -4.47
CA GLU A 348 16.50 6.78 -5.85
C GLU A 348 17.99 6.79 -6.22
N PHE A 349 18.32 6.08 -7.31
CA PHE A 349 19.64 6.06 -7.93
C PHE A 349 19.55 6.62 -9.35
N GLY A 350 20.63 7.19 -9.83
CA GLY A 350 20.72 7.81 -11.15
C GLY A 350 21.68 7.08 -12.07
N LYS A 351 21.31 6.96 -13.35
CA LYS A 351 22.24 6.52 -14.38
C LYS A 351 23.43 7.48 -14.44
N ASP A 352 24.64 6.93 -14.56
CA ASP A 352 25.89 7.69 -14.62
C ASP A 352 26.13 8.61 -13.40
N LYS A 353 25.45 8.34 -12.27
CA LYS A 353 25.65 9.00 -10.98
C LYS A 353 26.23 8.01 -9.97
N GLU A 354 27.11 8.49 -9.13
CA GLU A 354 27.68 7.67 -8.08
C GLU A 354 26.58 7.30 -7.05
N GLY A 355 26.44 6.01 -6.81
CA GLY A 355 25.54 5.45 -5.79
C GLY A 355 26.12 4.14 -5.29
N TRP A 356 26.14 3.94 -3.96
CA TRP A 356 26.76 2.74 -3.37
C TRP A 356 26.22 2.45 -1.98
N VAL A 357 26.48 1.23 -1.52
CA VAL A 357 26.37 0.86 -0.11
C VAL A 357 27.77 0.68 0.45
N SER A 358 28.00 1.09 1.67
CA SER A 358 29.26 0.82 2.35
C SER A 358 29.04 0.18 3.72
N LEU A 359 29.95 -0.69 4.13
CA LEU A 359 30.03 -1.31 5.45
C LEU A 359 31.38 -1.03 6.08
N THR A 360 31.39 -0.56 7.33
CA THR A 360 32.62 -0.37 8.08
C THR A 360 32.70 -1.30 9.30
N ASN A 361 33.90 -1.69 9.69
CA ASN A 361 34.14 -2.42 10.93
C ASN A 361 34.10 -1.55 12.18
N ARG A 362 33.88 -0.23 12.04
CA ARG A 362 33.75 0.72 13.16
C ARG A 362 32.34 0.68 13.73
N THR A 363 32.24 0.49 15.05
CA THR A 363 30.96 0.60 15.76
C THR A 363 30.42 2.03 15.62
N PRO A 364 29.14 2.25 15.28
CA PRO A 364 28.57 3.58 15.13
C PRO A 364 28.57 4.37 16.44
N LYS A 365 28.61 5.69 16.36
CA LYS A 365 28.49 6.58 17.53
C LYS A 365 27.16 6.33 18.26
N GLY A 366 27.18 6.41 19.58
CA GLY A 366 25.99 6.16 20.42
C GLY A 366 25.70 4.68 20.69
N TYR A 367 26.41 3.76 20.05
CA TYR A 367 26.31 2.32 20.32
C TYR A 367 27.46 1.87 21.22
N ARG A 368 27.15 0.94 22.13
CA ARG A 368 28.18 0.37 23.02
C ARG A 368 29.19 -0.41 22.16
N SER A 369 30.48 -0.12 22.40
CA SER A 369 31.57 -0.87 21.77
C SER A 369 31.46 -2.37 22.12
N GLU A 370 31.47 -3.21 21.08
CA GLU A 370 31.45 -4.67 21.19
C GLU A 370 32.84 -5.24 20.85
N ALA A 371 33.86 -4.79 21.54
CA ALA A 371 35.24 -5.24 21.32
C ALA A 371 35.33 -6.78 21.33
N GLY A 372 36.05 -7.34 20.37
CA GLY A 372 36.18 -8.79 20.19
C GLY A 372 35.07 -9.46 19.42
N THR A 373 34.12 -8.70 18.86
CA THR A 373 33.15 -9.19 17.86
C THR A 373 33.68 -9.03 16.45
N VAL A 374 32.98 -9.64 15.49
CA VAL A 374 33.27 -9.51 14.05
C VAL A 374 32.08 -8.91 13.33
N VAL A 375 32.37 -8.10 12.32
CA VAL A 375 31.42 -7.72 11.29
C VAL A 375 31.66 -8.64 10.08
N THR A 376 30.57 -9.08 9.45
CA THR A 376 30.63 -9.91 8.24
C THR A 376 29.99 -9.17 7.07
N ALA A 377 30.47 -9.46 5.87
CA ALA A 377 30.00 -8.87 4.61
C ALA A 377 29.82 -9.97 3.58
N ASP A 378 28.91 -9.78 2.67
CA ASP A 378 28.61 -10.67 1.55
C ASP A 378 28.11 -9.78 0.37
N ALA A 379 27.05 -10.13 -0.32
CA ALA A 379 26.52 -9.36 -1.43
C ALA A 379 25.61 -8.17 -1.02
N VAL A 380 25.50 -7.21 -1.91
CA VAL A 380 24.44 -6.19 -1.91
C VAL A 380 23.68 -6.25 -3.22
N ARG A 381 22.35 -6.19 -3.13
CA ARG A 381 21.43 -6.21 -4.25
C ARG A 381 20.64 -4.90 -4.29
N PHE A 382 20.52 -4.33 -5.49
CA PHE A 382 19.71 -3.16 -5.80
C PHE A 382 18.65 -3.56 -6.81
N GLY A 383 17.37 -3.32 -6.50
CA GLY A 383 16.23 -3.62 -7.35
C GLY A 383 15.64 -5.03 -7.20
N GLY A 384 14.48 -5.25 -7.79
CA GLY A 384 13.70 -6.49 -7.71
C GLY A 384 14.11 -7.56 -8.70
N GLY A 385 14.31 -7.16 -9.95
CA GLY A 385 14.70 -8.05 -11.03
C GLY A 385 13.58 -8.88 -11.65
N ILE A 386 13.97 -9.65 -12.65
CA ILE A 386 13.14 -10.64 -13.34
C ILE A 386 13.36 -12.03 -12.72
N GLY A 387 12.33 -12.86 -12.71
CA GLY A 387 12.39 -14.23 -12.22
C GLY A 387 13.42 -15.07 -12.96
N ASN A 388 14.30 -15.74 -12.22
CA ASN A 388 15.44 -16.52 -12.75
C ASN A 388 15.46 -17.98 -12.27
N ILE A 389 14.39 -18.43 -11.63
CA ILE A 389 14.23 -19.83 -11.22
C ILE A 389 13.53 -20.57 -12.35
N ALA A 390 14.25 -21.49 -12.99
CA ALA A 390 13.70 -22.32 -14.07
C ALA A 390 12.95 -23.53 -13.52
N ARG A 391 11.84 -23.83 -14.16
CA ARG A 391 11.00 -24.99 -13.81
C ARG A 391 10.75 -25.87 -15.02
N GLN A 392 10.59 -27.14 -14.76
CA GLN A 392 10.21 -28.16 -15.72
C GLN A 392 9.35 -29.21 -15.03
N ARG A 393 8.63 -30.00 -15.82
CA ARG A 393 8.02 -31.23 -15.32
C ARG A 393 9.13 -32.24 -14.98
N LYS A 394 8.99 -32.96 -13.87
CA LYS A 394 9.91 -34.04 -13.51
C LYS A 394 9.87 -35.15 -14.54
N SER A 395 11.04 -35.59 -15.02
CA SER A 395 11.15 -36.67 -15.99
C SER A 395 10.49 -37.95 -15.48
N GLN A 396 9.62 -38.53 -16.29
CA GLN A 396 9.06 -39.87 -16.10
C GLN A 396 9.46 -40.70 -17.30
N ASP A 397 9.97 -41.89 -17.07
CA ASP A 397 10.32 -42.87 -18.11
C ASP A 397 11.39 -42.41 -19.15
N GLY A 398 12.25 -41.44 -18.76
CA GLY A 398 13.35 -40.96 -19.59
C GLY A 398 12.99 -39.88 -20.60
N GLU A 399 11.77 -39.30 -20.55
CA GLU A 399 11.40 -38.10 -21.31
C GLU A 399 12.06 -36.87 -20.73
N GLU A 400 12.65 -36.01 -21.56
CA GLU A 400 13.14 -34.69 -21.16
C GLU A 400 12.10 -33.63 -21.45
N TYR A 401 11.72 -32.85 -20.42
CA TYR A 401 10.80 -31.74 -20.56
C TYR A 401 11.59 -30.42 -20.63
N ALA A 402 11.07 -29.45 -21.38
CA ALA A 402 11.71 -28.16 -21.54
C ALA A 402 11.66 -27.36 -20.23
N MET A 403 12.78 -26.80 -19.82
CA MET A 403 12.87 -25.84 -18.73
C MET A 403 12.41 -24.45 -19.20
N SER A 404 11.68 -23.74 -18.35
CA SER A 404 11.28 -22.34 -18.59
C SER A 404 11.31 -21.53 -17.30
N VAL A 405 11.56 -20.23 -17.43
CA VAL A 405 11.38 -19.21 -16.39
C VAL A 405 10.02 -18.53 -16.58
N SER A 406 9.57 -17.79 -15.56
CA SER A 406 8.26 -17.12 -15.61
C SER A 406 8.15 -16.03 -16.69
N GLY A 407 9.27 -15.38 -17.03
CA GLY A 407 9.32 -14.19 -17.88
C GLY A 407 8.72 -12.94 -17.25
N MET A 408 8.45 -12.95 -15.94
CA MET A 408 7.78 -11.88 -15.19
C MET A 408 8.73 -11.21 -14.20
N PRO A 409 8.44 -9.96 -13.80
CA PRO A 409 9.08 -9.37 -12.64
C PRO A 409 8.99 -10.31 -11.43
N ARG A 410 10.05 -10.41 -10.64
CA ARG A 410 10.09 -11.29 -9.47
C ARG A 410 8.99 -10.98 -8.45
N SER A 411 8.54 -9.72 -8.37
CA SER A 411 7.42 -9.31 -7.55
C SER A 411 6.08 -9.97 -7.94
N ALA A 412 5.94 -10.42 -9.18
CA ALA A 412 4.75 -11.12 -9.66
C ALA A 412 4.80 -12.64 -9.45
N GLU A 413 5.97 -13.19 -9.11
CA GLU A 413 6.15 -14.62 -8.89
C GLU A 413 5.66 -15.07 -7.50
N ALA A 414 5.33 -16.36 -7.40
CA ALA A 414 4.96 -17.03 -6.17
C ALA A 414 6.12 -17.09 -5.16
N ALA A 415 5.80 -17.20 -3.88
CA ALA A 415 6.75 -17.14 -2.78
C ALA A 415 7.87 -18.17 -2.90
N ARG A 416 7.58 -19.39 -3.38
CA ARG A 416 8.60 -20.43 -3.45
C ARG A 416 9.84 -20.04 -4.27
N TYR A 417 9.68 -19.22 -5.31
CA TYR A 417 10.80 -18.80 -6.18
C TYR A 417 11.65 -17.73 -5.52
N TRP A 418 11.00 -16.74 -4.92
CA TRP A 418 11.70 -15.76 -4.10
C TRP A 418 12.47 -16.40 -2.94
N LEU A 419 11.85 -17.36 -2.24
CA LEU A 419 12.48 -18.04 -1.10
C LEU A 419 13.73 -18.81 -1.53
N GLN A 420 13.73 -19.45 -2.71
CA GLN A 420 14.91 -20.06 -3.28
C GLN A 420 16.00 -19.02 -3.56
N TRP A 421 15.65 -17.91 -4.25
CA TRP A 421 16.56 -16.81 -4.55
C TRP A 421 17.10 -16.12 -3.29
N ALA A 422 16.32 -16.10 -2.21
CA ALA A 422 16.69 -15.56 -0.92
C ALA A 422 17.43 -16.54 0.00
N GLY A 423 17.89 -17.68 -0.50
CA GLY A 423 18.72 -18.62 0.28
C GLY A 423 17.98 -19.36 1.39
N THR A 424 16.67 -19.52 1.28
CA THR A 424 15.87 -20.31 2.23
C THR A 424 16.20 -21.82 2.09
N ASP A 425 16.08 -22.57 3.18
CA ASP A 425 16.27 -24.02 3.16
C ASP A 425 15.22 -24.67 2.23
N PRO A 426 15.62 -25.55 1.28
CA PRO A 426 14.69 -26.25 0.40
C PRO A 426 13.54 -26.99 1.11
N LYS A 427 13.76 -27.46 2.34
CA LYS A 427 12.70 -28.07 3.18
C LYS A 427 11.52 -27.15 3.46
N ILE A 428 11.69 -25.84 3.25
CA ILE A 428 10.62 -24.85 3.46
C ILE A 428 9.82 -24.64 2.18
N TYR A 429 10.49 -24.50 1.01
CA TYR A 429 9.84 -24.08 -0.24
C TYR A 429 9.71 -25.18 -1.31
N SER A 430 10.26 -26.38 -1.07
CA SER A 430 10.22 -27.53 -2.00
C SER A 430 9.85 -28.83 -1.27
N GLN A 431 8.75 -28.80 -0.51
CA GLN A 431 8.29 -29.93 0.32
C GLN A 431 7.69 -31.06 -0.50
N ASN A 432 7.28 -30.79 -1.76
CA ASN A 432 6.74 -31.75 -2.71
C ASN A 432 7.80 -32.19 -3.74
N GLU A 433 9.08 -32.05 -3.42
CA GLU A 433 10.21 -32.55 -4.24
C GLU A 433 10.13 -32.12 -5.71
N GLU A 434 9.70 -30.87 -5.95
CA GLU A 434 9.55 -30.22 -7.26
C GLU A 434 8.41 -30.77 -8.15
N GLU A 435 7.50 -31.56 -7.60
CA GLU A 435 6.39 -32.14 -8.34
C GLU A 435 5.10 -31.31 -8.31
N ASP A 436 4.97 -30.34 -7.38
CA ASP A 436 3.77 -29.54 -7.22
C ASP A 436 4.09 -28.13 -6.64
N ASP A 437 4.46 -27.20 -7.52
CA ASP A 437 4.81 -25.84 -7.12
C ASP A 437 3.66 -25.07 -6.51
N TYR A 438 2.41 -25.41 -6.87
CA TYR A 438 1.23 -24.82 -6.24
C TYR A 438 1.17 -25.15 -4.73
N LYS A 439 1.41 -26.42 -4.38
CA LYS A 439 1.45 -26.81 -2.97
C LYS A 439 2.68 -26.25 -2.27
N ASP A 440 3.83 -26.29 -2.90
CA ASP A 440 5.06 -25.76 -2.35
C ASP A 440 4.93 -24.28 -2.03
N ASP A 441 4.23 -23.50 -2.87
CA ASP A 441 4.00 -22.09 -2.63
C ASP A 441 3.16 -21.82 -1.39
N TYR A 442 1.94 -22.36 -1.29
CA TYR A 442 1.07 -22.06 -0.13
C TYR A 442 1.62 -22.67 1.18
N MET A 443 2.38 -23.74 1.10
CA MET A 443 3.00 -24.36 2.28
C MET A 443 4.17 -23.55 2.80
N SER A 444 4.95 -22.96 1.90
CA SER A 444 6.21 -22.28 2.23
C SER A 444 6.02 -21.02 3.07
N ARG A 445 4.97 -20.24 2.83
CA ARG A 445 4.78 -18.92 3.44
C ARG A 445 4.72 -18.96 4.96
N GLY A 446 3.89 -19.82 5.53
CA GLY A 446 3.78 -19.99 7.00
C GLY A 446 5.00 -20.67 7.61
N ASP A 447 5.58 -21.65 6.94
CA ASP A 447 6.77 -22.38 7.40
C ASP A 447 8.01 -21.49 7.38
N TRP A 448 8.12 -20.57 6.41
CA TRP A 448 9.16 -19.56 6.36
C TRP A 448 9.13 -18.62 7.59
N VAL A 449 7.96 -18.21 8.08
CA VAL A 449 7.85 -17.43 9.33
C VAL A 449 8.44 -18.19 10.51
N THR A 450 8.18 -19.49 10.57
CA THR A 450 8.70 -20.36 11.63
C THR A 450 10.22 -20.54 11.52
N TRP A 451 10.75 -20.67 10.31
CA TRP A 451 12.19 -20.72 10.04
C TRP A 451 12.88 -19.38 10.36
N LEU A 452 12.32 -18.24 9.98
CA LEU A 452 12.85 -16.93 10.37
C LEU A 452 13.00 -16.79 11.88
N SER A 453 12.00 -17.22 12.64
CA SER A 453 11.97 -17.05 14.10
C SER A 453 12.72 -18.13 14.87
N GLY A 454 13.12 -19.23 14.24
CA GLY A 454 13.85 -20.31 14.87
C GLY A 454 15.12 -19.84 15.58
N GLY A 455 15.32 -20.24 16.87
CA GLY A 455 16.40 -19.79 17.75
C GLY A 455 16.17 -18.42 18.40
N SER A 456 15.02 -17.77 18.16
CA SER A 456 14.60 -16.55 18.86
C SER A 456 13.75 -16.87 20.11
N ALA A 457 13.40 -15.85 20.88
CA ALA A 457 12.48 -15.98 22.01
C ALA A 457 11.08 -16.45 21.59
N MET A 458 10.69 -16.21 20.34
CA MET A 458 9.39 -16.64 19.79
C MET A 458 9.37 -18.13 19.41
N ASN A 459 10.54 -18.69 19.07
CA ASN A 459 10.68 -20.10 18.68
C ASN A 459 12.02 -20.67 19.17
N PRO A 460 12.21 -20.84 20.50
CA PRO A 460 13.53 -21.10 21.09
C PRO A 460 14.06 -22.51 20.85
N LYS A 461 13.22 -23.46 20.43
CA LYS A 461 13.59 -24.88 20.31
C LYS A 461 13.99 -25.29 18.89
N GLN A 462 13.61 -24.53 17.87
CA GLN A 462 13.95 -24.83 16.49
C GLN A 462 15.13 -24.00 16.05
N GLU A 463 15.92 -24.52 15.12
CA GLU A 463 16.95 -23.76 14.44
C GLU A 463 16.35 -22.87 13.35
N GLY A 464 16.97 -21.71 13.11
CA GLY A 464 16.53 -20.77 12.09
C GLY A 464 17.32 -19.47 12.09
N LYS A 465 16.72 -18.40 11.58
CA LYS A 465 17.38 -17.10 11.38
C LYS A 465 17.42 -16.22 12.62
N ARG A 466 16.83 -16.63 13.74
CA ARG A 466 16.81 -15.94 15.05
C ARG A 466 16.09 -14.59 15.05
N ILE A 467 15.28 -14.31 14.04
CA ILE A 467 14.51 -13.06 13.97
C ILE A 467 13.21 -13.24 14.77
N PRO A 468 13.00 -12.49 15.86
CA PRO A 468 11.78 -12.63 16.65
C PRO A 468 10.60 -11.98 15.91
N ILE A 469 9.73 -12.80 15.31
CA ILE A 469 8.55 -12.31 14.58
C ILE A 469 7.41 -12.07 15.59
N ASP A 470 6.89 -10.83 15.64
CA ASP A 470 5.84 -10.43 16.58
C ASP A 470 4.45 -10.92 16.15
N LEU A 471 4.15 -10.87 14.86
CA LEU A 471 2.91 -11.38 14.24
C LEU A 471 3.10 -11.69 12.76
N SER A 472 2.16 -12.45 12.19
CA SER A 472 2.13 -12.66 10.74
C SER A 472 0.70 -12.52 10.18
N LEU A 473 0.58 -11.97 8.97
CA LEU A 473 -0.67 -11.80 8.26
C LEU A 473 -0.53 -12.21 6.79
N GLY A 474 -1.38 -13.15 6.36
CA GLY A 474 -1.64 -13.43 4.95
C GLY A 474 -2.83 -12.60 4.47
N PHE A 475 -2.61 -11.77 3.45
CA PHE A 475 -3.64 -10.92 2.89
C PHE A 475 -4.14 -11.52 1.57
N HIS A 476 -5.39 -11.95 1.57
CA HIS A 476 -6.08 -12.61 0.46
C HIS A 476 -7.37 -11.88 0.09
N SER A 477 -7.96 -12.25 -1.02
CA SER A 477 -9.34 -11.94 -1.35
C SER A 477 -10.12 -13.23 -1.60
N ASP A 478 -11.39 -13.24 -1.19
CA ASP A 478 -12.26 -14.43 -1.29
C ASP A 478 -12.65 -14.70 -2.77
N ALA A 479 -13.13 -15.89 -3.01
CA ALA A 479 -13.61 -16.39 -4.30
C ALA A 479 -15.14 -16.58 -4.35
N GLY A 480 -15.89 -15.81 -3.56
CA GLY A 480 -17.34 -15.90 -3.47
C GLY A 480 -18.05 -14.96 -4.44
N VAL A 481 -19.24 -15.39 -4.91
CA VAL A 481 -20.18 -14.52 -5.64
C VAL A 481 -21.54 -14.55 -4.97
N THR A 482 -22.28 -13.44 -5.08
CA THR A 482 -23.67 -13.39 -4.55
C THR A 482 -24.66 -13.31 -5.72
N PRO A 483 -25.82 -13.99 -5.64
CA PRO A 483 -26.80 -14.01 -6.72
C PRO A 483 -27.38 -12.63 -7.06
N ASN A 484 -27.38 -11.71 -6.10
CA ASN A 484 -27.92 -10.35 -6.22
C ASN A 484 -26.85 -9.27 -6.27
N ASP A 485 -25.60 -9.66 -6.52
CA ASP A 485 -24.44 -8.77 -6.58
C ASP A 485 -24.27 -7.90 -5.30
N SER A 486 -24.60 -8.45 -4.13
CA SER A 486 -24.33 -7.80 -2.85
C SER A 486 -22.88 -8.01 -2.43
N ILE A 487 -22.38 -7.11 -1.58
CA ILE A 487 -21.01 -7.17 -1.06
C ILE A 487 -20.76 -8.45 -0.27
N ILE A 488 -19.68 -9.17 -0.58
CA ILE A 488 -19.17 -10.31 0.19
C ILE A 488 -18.57 -9.82 1.52
N GLY A 489 -17.80 -8.74 1.49
CA GLY A 489 -17.26 -8.09 2.67
C GLY A 489 -15.98 -8.72 3.21
N THR A 490 -15.80 -8.69 4.54
CA THR A 490 -14.54 -8.97 5.21
C THR A 490 -14.62 -10.20 6.10
N LEU A 491 -13.71 -11.17 5.89
CA LEU A 491 -13.55 -12.39 6.70
C LEU A 491 -12.13 -12.46 7.27
N ALA A 492 -12.00 -12.82 8.54
CA ALA A 492 -10.73 -13.12 9.16
C ALA A 492 -10.67 -14.59 9.60
N ILE A 493 -9.53 -15.23 9.37
CA ILE A 493 -9.31 -16.65 9.67
C ILE A 493 -8.10 -16.78 10.62
N TYR A 494 -8.23 -17.64 11.61
CA TYR A 494 -7.19 -17.95 12.59
C TYR A 494 -7.21 -19.44 12.91
N THR A 495 -6.22 -19.93 13.70
CA THR A 495 -6.16 -21.34 14.11
C THR A 495 -5.91 -21.45 15.61
N LEU A 496 -6.85 -22.06 16.33
CA LEU A 496 -6.72 -22.35 17.76
C LEU A 496 -5.86 -23.59 18.07
N LYS A 497 -5.79 -24.53 17.13
CA LYS A 497 -5.15 -25.82 17.38
C LYS A 497 -4.41 -26.30 16.14
N SER A 498 -3.10 -26.38 16.22
CA SER A 498 -2.24 -26.96 15.19
C SER A 498 -1.73 -28.32 15.64
N GLU A 499 -2.02 -29.39 14.88
CA GLU A 499 -1.59 -30.76 15.19
C GLU A 499 -1.88 -31.23 16.64
N GLY A 500 -3.02 -30.80 17.15
CA GLY A 500 -3.41 -31.12 18.54
C GLY A 500 -2.90 -30.09 19.57
N ILE A 501 -1.99 -29.19 19.24
CA ILE A 501 -1.33 -28.26 20.15
C ILE A 501 -2.03 -26.90 20.15
N GLN A 502 -2.40 -26.40 21.32
CA GLN A 502 -3.04 -25.10 21.54
C GLN A 502 -2.06 -23.98 21.91
N LYS A 503 -0.77 -24.24 21.89
CA LYS A 503 0.27 -23.30 22.25
C LYS A 503 1.17 -23.03 21.05
N LEU A 504 1.64 -21.81 20.95
CA LEU A 504 2.74 -21.40 20.09
C LEU A 504 4.07 -21.91 20.69
N PRO A 505 5.16 -21.98 19.91
CA PRO A 505 6.48 -22.38 20.43
C PRO A 505 7.00 -21.52 21.57
N SER A 506 6.59 -20.25 21.63
CA SER A 506 6.84 -19.33 22.75
C SER A 506 6.19 -19.75 24.07
N GLY A 507 5.26 -20.73 24.07
CA GLY A 507 4.43 -21.12 25.20
C GLY A 507 3.11 -20.38 25.30
N GLU A 508 2.88 -19.36 24.51
CA GLU A 508 1.67 -18.56 24.45
C GLU A 508 0.49 -19.36 23.89
N ASN A 509 -0.73 -19.09 24.40
CA ASN A 509 -1.92 -19.76 23.91
C ASN A 509 -2.33 -19.20 22.55
N ARG A 510 -2.70 -20.06 21.58
CA ARG A 510 -3.15 -19.64 20.23
C ARG A 510 -4.45 -18.79 20.22
N MET A 511 -5.14 -18.62 21.36
CA MET A 511 -6.21 -17.64 21.50
C MET A 511 -5.76 -16.21 21.12
N THR A 512 -4.48 -15.89 21.27
CA THR A 512 -3.90 -14.61 20.85
C THR A 512 -4.07 -14.37 19.34
N SER A 513 -4.07 -15.43 18.51
CA SER A 513 -4.37 -15.32 17.06
C SER A 513 -5.83 -14.95 16.78
N ARG A 514 -6.77 -15.44 17.62
CA ARG A 514 -8.18 -15.05 17.54
C ARG A 514 -8.36 -13.57 17.89
N GLU A 515 -7.71 -13.11 18.95
CA GLU A 515 -7.73 -11.70 19.36
C GLU A 515 -7.17 -10.80 18.25
N PHE A 516 -6.06 -11.19 17.64
CA PHE A 516 -5.48 -10.50 16.51
C PHE A 516 -6.45 -10.41 15.32
N ALA A 517 -7.04 -11.54 14.92
CA ALA A 517 -8.01 -11.61 13.83
C ALA A 517 -9.25 -10.74 14.09
N ASP A 518 -9.79 -10.77 15.31
CA ASP A 518 -10.96 -9.98 15.68
C ASP A 518 -10.68 -8.47 15.69
N ILE A 519 -9.56 -8.05 16.27
CA ILE A 519 -9.16 -6.63 16.33
C ILE A 519 -8.97 -6.06 14.93
N VAL A 520 -8.24 -6.77 14.06
CA VAL A 520 -7.98 -6.32 12.68
C VAL A 520 -9.29 -6.27 11.88
N GLN A 521 -10.09 -7.33 11.90
CA GLN A 521 -11.36 -7.35 11.17
C GLN A 521 -12.32 -6.26 11.66
N SER A 522 -12.42 -6.05 12.96
CA SER A 522 -13.27 -5.00 13.54
C SER A 522 -12.82 -3.62 13.10
N GLN A 523 -11.51 -3.37 13.09
CA GLN A 523 -10.96 -2.10 12.63
C GLN A 523 -11.26 -1.84 11.15
N ILE A 524 -11.06 -2.85 10.28
CA ILE A 524 -11.36 -2.75 8.85
C ILE A 524 -12.83 -2.41 8.63
N VAL A 525 -13.74 -3.16 9.24
CA VAL A 525 -15.20 -2.97 9.06
C VAL A 525 -15.64 -1.60 9.58
N ASN A 526 -15.12 -1.16 10.73
CA ASN A 526 -15.47 0.13 11.30
C ASN A 526 -15.00 1.30 10.42
N ASP A 527 -13.77 1.23 9.89
CA ASP A 527 -13.21 2.29 9.04
C ASP A 527 -13.93 2.35 7.69
N ILE A 528 -14.22 1.20 7.07
CA ILE A 528 -14.98 1.18 5.81
C ILE A 528 -16.40 1.73 6.04
N ARG A 529 -17.07 1.37 7.14
CA ARG A 529 -18.39 1.92 7.46
C ARG A 529 -18.37 3.42 7.73
N ALA A 530 -17.32 3.92 8.30
CA ALA A 530 -17.18 5.36 8.56
C ALA A 530 -16.90 6.16 7.28
N GLN A 531 -16.16 5.62 6.31
CA GLN A 531 -15.64 6.38 5.19
C GLN A 531 -16.24 6.02 3.82
N HIS A 532 -16.69 4.78 3.60
CA HIS A 532 -17.12 4.28 2.27
C HIS A 532 -18.57 3.79 2.26
N ASP A 533 -18.90 2.76 3.04
CA ASP A 533 -20.22 2.13 3.03
C ASP A 533 -20.67 1.78 4.45
N SER A 534 -21.66 2.51 4.96
CA SER A 534 -22.20 2.30 6.31
C SER A 534 -22.83 0.93 6.53
N LEU A 535 -23.17 0.22 5.45
CA LEU A 535 -23.78 -1.12 5.47
C LEU A 535 -22.75 -2.23 5.19
N TRP A 536 -21.45 -1.90 5.16
CA TRP A 536 -20.40 -2.87 4.87
C TRP A 536 -20.54 -4.16 5.65
N SER A 537 -20.47 -5.31 4.95
CA SER A 537 -20.73 -6.60 5.52
C SER A 537 -19.56 -7.08 6.39
N ARG A 538 -19.82 -7.30 7.69
CA ARG A 538 -18.93 -8.04 8.57
C ARG A 538 -19.27 -9.52 8.51
N ARG A 539 -18.29 -10.37 8.19
CA ARG A 539 -18.42 -11.83 8.28
C ARG A 539 -17.94 -12.31 9.66
N GLN A 540 -18.17 -13.58 9.93
CA GLN A 540 -17.68 -14.23 11.13
C GLN A 540 -16.15 -14.31 11.16
N ILE A 541 -15.55 -14.52 12.32
CA ILE A 541 -14.15 -14.92 12.45
C ILE A 541 -14.03 -16.44 12.47
N TRP A 542 -13.28 -17.01 11.53
CA TRP A 542 -13.23 -18.45 11.36
C TRP A 542 -12.01 -19.11 12.00
N ASP A 543 -12.25 -20.11 12.84
CA ASP A 543 -11.21 -21.04 13.26
C ASP A 543 -11.07 -22.15 12.23
N ARG A 544 -10.05 -22.04 11.37
CA ARG A 544 -9.73 -23.01 10.32
C ARG A 544 -8.23 -23.26 10.30
N ALA A 545 -7.87 -24.54 10.09
CA ALA A 545 -6.48 -24.98 10.11
C ALA A 545 -5.80 -24.81 8.73
N TYR A 546 -5.92 -23.63 8.11
CA TYR A 546 -5.15 -23.32 6.92
C TYR A 546 -3.64 -23.30 7.23
N ARG A 547 -2.82 -23.66 6.25
CA ARG A 547 -1.36 -23.71 6.44
C ARG A 547 -0.82 -22.38 6.95
N GLU A 548 -1.21 -21.28 6.34
CA GLU A 548 -0.75 -19.92 6.63
C GLU A 548 -1.19 -19.38 8.00
N SER A 549 -2.24 -19.92 8.60
CA SER A 549 -2.69 -19.53 9.95
C SER A 549 -2.26 -20.51 11.05
N ARG A 550 -1.88 -21.77 10.72
CA ARG A 550 -1.52 -22.80 11.70
C ARG A 550 -0.04 -23.04 11.88
N THR A 551 0.79 -22.86 10.83
CA THR A 551 2.22 -23.16 10.88
C THR A 551 3.09 -22.03 11.42
N PRO A 552 2.77 -20.73 11.28
CA PRO A 552 3.59 -19.70 11.89
C PRO A 552 3.77 -19.88 13.40
N SER A 553 5.01 -19.64 13.87
CA SER A 553 5.40 -19.75 15.29
C SER A 553 4.97 -18.55 16.15
N CYS A 554 4.36 -17.53 15.54
CA CYS A 554 3.84 -16.32 16.17
C CYS A 554 2.32 -16.24 16.05
N PRO A 555 1.65 -15.28 16.71
CA PRO A 555 0.25 -14.95 16.43
C PRO A 555 0.04 -14.67 14.95
N SER A 556 -0.93 -15.35 14.34
CA SER A 556 -1.12 -15.34 12.90
C SER A 556 -2.59 -15.29 12.52
N MET A 557 -2.90 -14.60 11.43
CA MET A 557 -4.20 -14.60 10.80
C MET A 557 -4.08 -14.59 9.28
N LEU A 558 -5.17 -14.97 8.62
CA LEU A 558 -5.39 -14.81 7.20
C LEU A 558 -6.61 -13.88 7.02
N LEU A 559 -6.46 -12.86 6.22
CA LEU A 559 -7.52 -11.92 5.88
C LEU A 559 -8.06 -12.26 4.48
N GLU A 560 -9.36 -12.44 4.38
CA GLU A 560 -10.09 -12.51 3.11
C GLU A 560 -10.89 -11.21 2.98
N LEU A 561 -10.31 -10.27 2.24
CA LEU A 561 -10.92 -8.97 2.00
C LEU A 561 -11.60 -8.97 0.64
N LEU A 562 -12.90 -8.66 0.60
CA LEU A 562 -13.67 -8.66 -0.65
C LEU A 562 -13.71 -10.04 -1.33
N SER A 563 -14.35 -10.09 -2.49
CA SER A 563 -14.18 -11.19 -3.44
C SER A 563 -13.75 -10.65 -4.80
N HIS A 564 -12.61 -11.13 -5.29
CA HIS A 564 -12.13 -10.82 -6.64
C HIS A 564 -13.03 -11.37 -7.75
N GLN A 565 -13.99 -12.22 -7.43
CA GLN A 565 -15.00 -12.77 -8.34
C GLN A 565 -16.33 -12.02 -8.32
N ASN A 566 -16.51 -11.06 -7.41
CA ASN A 566 -17.78 -10.35 -7.22
C ASN A 566 -17.65 -8.90 -7.69
N PHE A 567 -18.39 -8.53 -8.74
CA PHE A 567 -18.29 -7.20 -9.35
C PHE A 567 -18.55 -6.06 -8.35
N ALA A 568 -19.54 -6.25 -7.45
CA ALA A 568 -19.84 -5.24 -6.43
C ALA A 568 -18.67 -4.97 -5.48
N ASP A 569 -17.95 -6.03 -5.08
CA ASP A 569 -16.72 -5.91 -4.28
C ASP A 569 -15.60 -5.23 -5.07
N MET A 570 -15.45 -5.57 -6.35
CA MET A 570 -14.37 -5.04 -7.20
C MET A 570 -14.53 -3.55 -7.53
N LYS A 571 -15.74 -3.00 -7.50
CA LYS A 571 -15.94 -1.54 -7.59
C LYS A 571 -15.25 -0.79 -6.45
N TYR A 572 -15.20 -1.37 -5.25
CA TYR A 572 -14.40 -0.85 -4.12
C TYR A 572 -12.93 -1.25 -4.26
N GLY A 573 -12.67 -2.51 -4.60
CA GLY A 573 -11.31 -3.04 -4.62
C GLY A 573 -10.37 -2.34 -5.61
N LEU A 574 -10.90 -1.79 -6.71
CA LEU A 574 -10.13 -1.03 -7.69
C LEU A 574 -10.01 0.46 -7.37
N ASP A 575 -10.67 0.94 -6.30
CA ASP A 575 -10.58 2.33 -5.86
C ASP A 575 -9.35 2.55 -4.94
N PRO A 576 -8.39 3.40 -5.32
CA PRO A 576 -7.21 3.71 -4.50
C PRO A 576 -7.54 4.29 -3.12
N ALA A 577 -8.61 5.08 -3.00
CA ALA A 577 -9.04 5.64 -1.71
C ALA A 577 -9.52 4.55 -0.75
N PHE A 578 -10.24 3.56 -1.27
CA PHE A 578 -10.63 2.37 -0.50
C PHE A 578 -9.40 1.54 -0.09
N ARG A 579 -8.44 1.34 -0.99
CA ARG A 579 -7.18 0.61 -0.70
C ARG A 579 -6.40 1.29 0.42
N PHE A 580 -6.29 2.63 0.41
CA PHE A 580 -5.69 3.40 1.49
C PHE A 580 -6.40 3.19 2.83
N THR A 581 -7.73 3.29 2.84
CA THR A 581 -8.53 3.07 4.06
C THR A 581 -8.32 1.69 4.64
N VAL A 582 -8.35 0.65 3.82
CA VAL A 582 -8.10 -0.73 4.27
C VAL A 582 -6.67 -0.91 4.77
N GLY A 583 -5.66 -0.43 4.04
CA GLY A 583 -4.27 -0.48 4.48
C GLY A 583 -4.09 0.18 5.85
N ARG A 584 -4.68 1.37 6.04
CA ARG A 584 -4.66 2.10 7.32
C ARG A 584 -5.41 1.34 8.43
N ALA A 585 -6.54 0.73 8.12
CA ALA A 585 -7.31 -0.04 9.10
C ALA A 585 -6.56 -1.30 9.56
N VAL A 586 -5.92 -2.02 8.66
CA VAL A 586 -5.07 -3.19 8.99
C VAL A 586 -3.89 -2.75 9.86
N TYR A 587 -3.18 -1.68 9.48
CA TYR A 587 -2.11 -1.09 10.28
C TYR A 587 -2.59 -0.72 11.70
N LYS A 588 -3.72 -0.01 11.83
CA LYS A 588 -4.32 0.35 13.13
C LYS A 588 -4.65 -0.90 13.95
N GLY A 589 -5.22 -1.91 13.32
CA GLY A 589 -5.54 -3.18 13.97
C GLY A 589 -4.28 -3.89 14.50
N MET A 590 -3.20 -3.97 13.71
CA MET A 590 -1.91 -4.52 14.12
C MET A 590 -1.30 -3.74 15.30
N LEU A 591 -1.29 -2.41 15.19
CA LEU A 591 -0.76 -1.53 16.24
C LEU A 591 -1.52 -1.71 17.56
N LYS A 592 -2.86 -1.68 17.52
CA LYS A 592 -3.72 -1.86 18.71
C LYS A 592 -3.55 -3.25 19.31
N TYR A 593 -3.46 -4.30 18.49
CA TYR A 593 -3.20 -5.65 18.96
C TYR A 593 -1.83 -5.76 19.66
N LEU A 594 -0.76 -5.26 19.05
CA LEU A 594 0.59 -5.31 19.65
C LEU A 594 0.69 -4.44 20.91
N SER A 595 0.05 -3.28 20.93
CA SER A 595 -0.07 -2.45 22.12
C SER A 595 -0.69 -3.22 23.29
N ASN A 596 -1.83 -3.85 23.05
CA ASN A 596 -2.53 -4.66 24.06
C ASN A 596 -1.66 -5.85 24.50
N ARG A 597 -1.07 -6.57 23.55
CA ARG A 597 -0.22 -7.74 23.81
C ARG A 597 0.99 -7.43 24.70
N TYR A 598 1.64 -6.30 24.47
CA TYR A 598 2.83 -5.90 25.22
C TYR A 598 2.55 -4.97 26.40
N GLY A 599 1.31 -4.50 26.55
CA GLY A 599 0.90 -3.60 27.63
C GLY A 599 1.56 -2.23 27.51
N VAL A 600 1.72 -1.71 26.29
CA VAL A 600 2.32 -0.39 25.97
C VAL A 600 1.28 0.54 25.35
N PRO A 601 1.36 1.85 25.57
CA PRO A 601 0.45 2.78 24.92
C PRO A 601 0.68 2.80 23.40
N TYR A 602 -0.34 3.24 22.62
CA TYR A 602 -0.22 3.45 21.19
C TYR A 602 -0.67 4.85 20.77
N ALA A 603 -0.16 5.29 19.64
CA ALA A 603 -0.69 6.39 18.88
C ALA A 603 -0.66 6.00 17.39
N VAL A 604 -1.70 6.35 16.66
CA VAL A 604 -1.73 6.13 15.21
C VAL A 604 -0.96 7.26 14.54
N GLN A 605 -0.22 6.95 13.48
CA GLN A 605 0.48 7.96 12.68
C GLN A 605 -0.52 8.99 12.10
N PRO A 606 -0.14 10.28 11.96
CA PRO A 606 -1.00 11.31 11.41
C PRO A 606 -1.41 11.04 9.95
N LEU A 607 -2.39 11.81 9.47
CA LEU A 607 -2.65 12.00 8.05
C LEU A 607 -1.68 13.03 7.46
N PRO A 608 -1.45 13.05 6.13
CA PRO A 608 -0.72 14.12 5.46
C PRO A 608 -1.31 15.51 5.78
N VAL A 609 -0.49 16.55 5.71
CA VAL A 609 -0.95 17.93 5.90
C VAL A 609 -1.88 18.36 4.75
N GLU A 610 -2.64 19.42 4.96
CA GLU A 610 -3.55 20.03 3.97
C GLU A 610 -3.23 21.52 3.79
N ASP A 611 -3.84 22.17 2.81
CA ASP A 611 -3.64 23.61 2.47
C ASP A 611 -2.15 23.96 2.25
N ILE A 612 -1.39 23.08 1.58
CA ILE A 612 0.03 23.35 1.37
C ILE A 612 0.27 24.39 0.27
N SER A 613 1.16 25.32 0.53
CA SER A 613 1.58 26.33 -0.43
C SER A 613 3.04 26.74 -0.24
N VAL A 614 3.67 27.24 -1.30
CA VAL A 614 4.94 27.94 -1.23
C VAL A 614 4.83 29.30 -1.92
N SER A 615 5.36 30.34 -1.31
CA SER A 615 5.32 31.72 -1.82
C SER A 615 6.65 32.42 -1.62
N PHE A 616 6.88 33.52 -2.32
CA PHE A 616 8.08 34.32 -2.16
C PHE A 616 8.08 35.06 -0.83
N GLY A 617 9.17 34.92 -0.10
CA GLY A 617 9.50 35.69 1.10
C GLY A 617 10.46 36.85 0.79
N GLN A 618 10.92 37.50 1.86
CA GLN A 618 11.94 38.52 1.72
C GLN A 618 13.34 37.94 1.47
N LYS A 619 14.21 38.64 0.71
CA LYS A 619 15.61 38.26 0.53
C LYS A 619 15.83 36.84 -0.01
N SER A 620 15.18 36.50 -1.13
CA SER A 620 15.32 35.16 -1.75
C SER A 620 15.01 34.00 -0.81
N LYS A 621 13.90 34.11 -0.05
CA LYS A 621 13.37 33.03 0.74
C LYS A 621 12.09 32.48 0.14
N ALA A 622 11.90 31.19 0.29
CA ALA A 622 10.62 30.52 0.12
C ALA A 622 9.90 30.44 1.48
N VAL A 623 8.62 30.78 1.49
CA VAL A 623 7.74 30.62 2.67
C VAL A 623 6.78 29.46 2.38
N ILE A 624 6.98 28.34 3.06
CA ILE A 624 6.14 27.17 2.95
C ILE A 624 5.07 27.26 4.04
N LYS A 625 3.79 27.11 3.68
CA LYS A 625 2.66 27.14 4.60
C LYS A 625 1.84 25.86 4.50
N TRP A 626 1.20 25.44 5.59
CA TRP A 626 0.33 24.24 5.63
C TRP A 626 -0.62 24.28 6.82
N ARG A 627 -1.68 23.46 6.77
CA ARG A 627 -2.54 23.16 7.93
C ARG A 627 -2.36 21.72 8.39
N LYS A 628 -2.57 21.51 9.70
CA LYS A 628 -2.66 20.16 10.26
C LYS A 628 -3.97 19.51 9.84
N LYS A 629 -3.92 18.27 9.37
CA LYS A 629 -5.09 17.43 9.13
C LYS A 629 -5.36 16.54 10.34
N LEU A 630 -6.57 16.62 10.89
CA LEU A 630 -7.01 15.73 11.97
C LEU A 630 -7.74 14.54 11.37
N ASP A 631 -7.52 13.34 11.93
CA ASP A 631 -8.26 12.14 11.56
C ASP A 631 -9.57 12.10 12.36
N PRO A 632 -10.75 12.24 11.73
CA PRO A 632 -12.02 12.33 12.45
C PRO A 632 -12.42 11.02 13.15
N ILE A 633 -11.83 9.90 12.75
CA ILE A 633 -12.12 8.57 13.29
C ILE A 633 -11.00 8.01 14.17
N GLU A 634 -9.86 8.76 14.34
CA GLU A 634 -8.73 8.30 15.13
C GLU A 634 -8.08 9.46 15.90
N PRO A 635 -8.58 9.78 17.11
CA PRO A 635 -8.11 10.93 17.89
C PRO A 635 -6.63 10.86 18.26
N THR A 636 -6.02 9.65 18.31
CA THR A 636 -4.60 9.50 18.65
C THR A 636 -3.67 9.92 17.52
N ALA A 637 -4.20 10.16 16.32
CA ALA A 637 -3.45 10.50 15.12
C ALA A 637 -3.11 12.00 14.99
N ALA A 638 -3.37 12.81 16.01
CA ALA A 638 -3.04 14.24 15.97
C ALA A 638 -1.53 14.44 15.78
N PRO A 639 -1.09 15.29 14.82
CA PRO A 639 0.33 15.58 14.61
C PRO A 639 0.93 16.39 15.76
N THR A 640 2.19 16.11 16.11
CA THR A 640 2.97 16.85 17.10
C THR A 640 4.17 17.54 16.49
N GLY A 641 4.51 17.26 15.23
CA GLY A 641 5.62 17.86 14.51
C GLY A 641 5.58 17.55 13.02
N TYR A 642 6.52 18.11 12.29
CA TYR A 642 6.59 18.06 10.84
C TYR A 642 8.01 17.84 10.35
N ILE A 643 8.14 17.13 9.23
CA ILE A 643 9.40 16.90 8.50
C ILE A 643 9.24 17.52 7.14
N ILE A 644 10.17 18.36 6.73
CA ILE A 644 10.25 18.91 5.37
C ILE A 644 11.30 18.18 4.58
N TYR A 645 10.94 17.75 3.37
CA TYR A 645 11.83 17.18 2.38
C TYR A 645 12.01 18.19 1.25
N THR A 646 13.25 18.39 0.82
CA THR A 646 13.63 19.35 -0.22
C THR A 646 14.27 18.64 -1.39
N ARG A 647 13.88 19.04 -2.60
CA ARG A 647 14.52 18.67 -3.87
C ARG A 647 14.92 19.93 -4.61
N VAL A 648 16.11 19.96 -5.19
CA VAL A 648 16.59 21.05 -6.04
C VAL A 648 16.68 20.54 -7.48
N ASP A 649 16.07 21.28 -8.40
CA ASP A 649 16.01 20.95 -9.83
C ASP A 649 15.54 19.51 -10.09
N GLU A 650 16.28 18.76 -10.89
CA GLU A 650 16.01 17.35 -11.20
C GLU A 650 16.65 16.37 -10.19
N GLY A 651 17.10 16.86 -9.03
CA GLY A 651 17.63 16.02 -7.97
C GLY A 651 16.59 15.04 -7.40
N ALA A 652 16.96 14.34 -6.34
CA ALA A 652 16.02 13.57 -5.51
C ALA A 652 15.68 14.35 -4.24
N PHE A 653 14.58 14.00 -3.59
CA PHE A 653 14.28 14.53 -2.26
C PHE A 653 15.33 14.06 -1.24
N ASP A 654 15.76 14.99 -0.39
CA ASP A 654 16.66 14.71 0.73
C ASP A 654 16.01 13.78 1.78
N ASN A 655 16.76 13.43 2.83
CA ASN A 655 16.27 12.58 3.92
C ASN A 655 15.26 13.26 4.86
N GLY A 656 14.95 14.53 4.61
CA GLY A 656 14.03 15.34 5.39
C GLY A 656 14.66 15.94 6.65
N LYS A 657 14.18 17.11 7.03
CA LYS A 657 14.56 17.83 8.25
C LYS A 657 13.35 18.06 9.13
N VAL A 658 13.49 17.81 10.42
CA VAL A 658 12.45 18.16 11.41
C VAL A 658 12.35 19.68 11.50
N ILE A 659 11.15 20.20 11.43
CA ILE A 659 10.85 21.62 11.67
C ILE A 659 10.66 21.78 13.17
N GLU A 660 11.67 22.33 13.87
CA GLU A 660 11.66 22.41 15.32
C GLU A 660 10.61 23.40 15.86
N THR A 661 10.43 24.55 15.20
CA THR A 661 9.51 25.61 15.64
C THR A 661 8.82 26.24 14.43
N PRO A 662 7.77 25.64 13.88
CA PRO A 662 6.98 26.31 12.87
C PRO A 662 6.28 27.54 13.47
N MET A 663 6.21 28.64 12.71
CA MET A 663 5.38 29.78 13.08
C MET A 663 3.91 29.39 12.85
N GLU A 664 3.05 29.65 13.83
CA GLU A 664 1.62 29.39 13.71
C GLU A 664 0.83 30.70 13.77
N LYS A 665 -0.02 30.93 12.78
CA LYS A 665 -0.93 32.03 12.74
C LYS A 665 -2.29 31.59 12.17
N ASP A 666 -3.35 31.75 12.93
CA ASP A 666 -4.73 31.41 12.53
C ASP A 666 -4.88 29.92 12.10
N GLY A 667 -4.12 29.01 12.76
CA GLY A 667 -4.08 27.59 12.47
C GLY A 667 -3.27 27.21 11.21
N LEU A 668 -2.68 28.19 10.53
CA LEU A 668 -1.76 28.02 9.41
C LEU A 668 -0.32 28.05 9.93
N MET A 669 0.41 26.98 9.69
CA MET A 669 1.82 26.84 10.04
C MET A 669 2.70 27.31 8.90
N SER A 670 3.91 27.80 9.20
CA SER A 670 4.86 28.21 8.17
C SER A 670 6.31 28.01 8.58
N VAL A 671 7.17 27.90 7.56
CA VAL A 671 8.63 27.88 7.69
C VAL A 671 9.26 28.62 6.51
N GLU A 672 10.38 29.28 6.76
CA GLU A 672 11.16 29.95 5.71
C GLU A 672 12.43 29.16 5.37
N ILE A 673 12.71 29.05 4.06
CA ILE A 673 13.90 28.36 3.53
C ILE A 673 14.59 29.28 2.53
N ASP A 674 15.92 29.39 2.60
CA ASP A 674 16.72 30.13 1.63
C ASP A 674 16.71 29.42 0.28
N ILE A 675 16.48 30.18 -0.81
CA ILE A 675 16.51 29.69 -2.20
C ILE A 675 17.43 30.60 -3.05
N MET A 676 17.95 30.03 -4.12
CA MET A 676 18.82 30.75 -5.05
C MET A 676 18.12 30.94 -6.39
N PRO A 677 18.30 32.12 -7.08
CA PRO A 677 17.84 32.29 -8.45
C PRO A 677 18.44 31.25 -9.40
N GLY A 678 17.74 30.93 -10.48
CA GLY A 678 18.16 29.96 -11.50
C GLY A 678 17.87 28.51 -11.13
N HIS A 679 17.34 28.25 -9.94
CA HIS A 679 17.01 26.91 -9.46
C HIS A 679 15.52 26.76 -9.13
N ILE A 680 15.01 25.53 -9.28
CA ILE A 680 13.68 25.11 -8.83
C ILE A 680 13.83 24.38 -7.49
N TYR A 681 13.13 24.85 -6.48
CA TYR A 681 13.03 24.18 -5.19
C TYR A 681 11.66 23.53 -5.05
N SER A 682 11.63 22.23 -4.81
CA SER A 682 10.40 21.48 -4.55
C SER A 682 10.37 21.01 -3.09
N PHE A 683 9.21 21.12 -2.46
CA PHE A 683 9.01 20.77 -1.05
C PHE A 683 7.82 19.83 -0.89
N ARG A 684 7.95 18.86 0.01
CA ARG A 684 6.85 18.07 0.53
C ARG A 684 7.00 17.89 2.04
N LEU A 685 5.90 17.73 2.74
CA LEU A 685 5.86 17.66 4.20
C LEU A 685 5.30 16.32 4.66
N ALA A 686 5.87 15.76 5.73
CA ALA A 686 5.24 14.69 6.48
C ALA A 686 4.96 15.16 7.90
N ALA A 687 3.75 14.93 8.39
CA ALA A 687 3.41 15.11 9.79
C ALA A 687 3.84 13.89 10.60
N PHE A 688 4.20 14.07 11.87
CA PHE A 688 4.53 12.95 12.75
C PHE A 688 4.00 13.15 14.17
N ASN A 689 3.93 12.05 14.91
CA ASN A 689 3.69 12.00 16.35
C ASN A 689 4.45 10.82 16.98
N ASP A 690 4.21 10.49 18.25
CA ASP A 690 4.85 9.34 18.93
C ASP A 690 4.53 7.98 18.27
N GLY A 691 3.51 7.89 17.44
CA GLY A 691 3.06 6.67 16.78
C GLY A 691 3.68 6.43 15.41
N GLY A 692 4.19 7.47 14.75
CA GLY A 692 4.76 7.37 13.42
C GLY A 692 4.69 8.67 12.62
N LYS A 693 5.13 8.59 11.36
CA LYS A 693 5.01 9.69 10.39
C LYS A 693 3.94 9.38 9.33
N SER A 694 3.30 10.42 8.80
CA SER A 694 2.35 10.31 7.69
C SER A 694 3.03 9.94 6.38
N PHE A 695 2.23 9.61 5.36
CA PHE A 695 2.65 9.81 3.98
C PHE A 695 2.99 11.29 3.76
N PRO A 696 3.86 11.62 2.78
CA PRO A 696 4.13 13.01 2.43
C PRO A 696 2.88 13.69 1.83
N SER A 697 2.86 15.03 1.91
CA SER A 697 1.92 15.85 1.16
C SER A 697 2.16 15.78 -0.35
N GLU A 698 1.29 16.39 -1.13
CA GLU A 698 1.63 16.80 -2.49
C GLU A 698 2.87 17.71 -2.50
N VAL A 699 3.48 17.83 -3.69
CA VAL A 699 4.72 18.61 -3.88
C VAL A 699 4.37 20.04 -4.32
N VAL A 700 4.90 21.03 -3.59
CA VAL A 700 4.88 22.42 -4.01
C VAL A 700 6.26 22.85 -4.45
N SER A 701 6.33 23.70 -5.50
CA SER A 701 7.60 24.11 -6.09
C SER A 701 7.62 25.64 -6.31
N ILE A 702 8.83 26.20 -6.28
CA ILE A 702 9.09 27.63 -6.44
C ILE A 702 10.40 27.84 -7.21
N GLY A 703 10.45 28.87 -8.04
CA GLY A 703 11.65 29.27 -8.75
C GLY A 703 11.73 30.77 -9.01
N ILE A 704 12.93 31.33 -8.93
CA ILE A 704 13.23 32.71 -9.26
C ILE A 704 14.12 32.67 -10.52
N PRO A 705 13.80 33.40 -11.63
CA PRO A 705 14.68 33.42 -12.79
C PRO A 705 16.00 34.14 -12.48
N GLU A 706 17.11 33.75 -13.11
CA GLU A 706 18.39 34.46 -13.01
C GLU A 706 18.30 35.82 -13.67
N GLU A 707 17.66 35.85 -14.84
CA GLU A 707 17.41 37.07 -15.65
C GLU A 707 15.94 37.03 -16.09
N GLY A 708 15.22 38.15 -15.99
CA GLY A 708 13.82 38.20 -16.41
C GLY A 708 13.00 39.24 -15.63
N ASP A 709 11.68 39.16 -15.77
CA ASP A 709 10.72 40.04 -15.09
C ASP A 709 10.36 39.48 -13.72
N SER A 710 11.04 39.99 -12.69
CA SER A 710 10.79 39.58 -11.31
C SER A 710 9.46 40.10 -10.72
N GLU A 711 8.76 41.01 -11.43
CA GLU A 711 7.48 41.57 -11.01
C GLU A 711 6.30 40.72 -11.51
N LYS A 712 6.47 39.93 -12.59
CA LYS A 712 5.44 39.04 -13.14
C LYS A 712 5.68 37.60 -12.68
N ASN A 713 4.98 37.19 -11.64
CA ASN A 713 5.03 35.83 -11.08
C ASN A 713 3.82 35.01 -11.50
N VAL A 714 4.04 33.75 -11.81
CA VAL A 714 3.00 32.74 -12.05
C VAL A 714 2.72 31.95 -10.79
N LEU A 715 1.46 31.85 -10.40
CA LEU A 715 1.01 30.94 -9.34
C LEU A 715 0.50 29.66 -9.98
N ILE A 716 1.22 28.57 -9.82
CA ILE A 716 0.80 27.24 -10.26
C ILE A 716 -0.12 26.66 -9.19
N VAL A 717 -1.34 26.31 -9.55
CA VAL A 717 -2.32 25.68 -8.67
C VAL A 717 -2.51 24.24 -9.09
N ASN A 718 -2.13 23.29 -8.23
CA ASN A 718 -2.43 21.89 -8.47
C ASN A 718 -3.90 21.62 -8.13
N ASN A 719 -4.76 21.61 -9.17
CA ASN A 719 -6.18 21.26 -9.06
C ASN A 719 -6.44 19.80 -9.48
N PHE A 720 -5.39 18.98 -9.54
CA PHE A 720 -5.48 17.57 -9.85
C PHE A 720 -5.16 16.75 -8.60
N ASP A 721 -6.17 16.53 -7.74
CA ASP A 721 -6.11 15.70 -6.53
C ASP A 721 -6.83 14.36 -6.66
N ARG A 722 -7.46 14.10 -7.83
CA ARG A 722 -8.22 12.89 -8.09
C ARG A 722 -7.35 11.64 -7.99
N ILE A 723 -7.85 10.68 -7.19
CA ILE A 723 -7.49 9.26 -7.20
C ILE A 723 -8.80 8.47 -7.25
N SER A 724 -8.96 7.58 -8.22
CA SER A 724 -10.21 6.83 -8.38
C SER A 724 -10.01 5.56 -9.18
N GLY A 725 -10.90 4.57 -8.99
CA GLY A 725 -10.98 3.40 -9.86
C GLY A 725 -11.39 3.75 -11.29
N PRO A 726 -11.34 2.76 -12.21
CA PRO A 726 -11.76 2.92 -13.61
C PRO A 726 -13.27 3.15 -13.71
N ALA A 727 -13.70 3.77 -14.81
CA ALA A 727 -15.12 3.86 -15.16
C ALA A 727 -15.74 2.47 -15.27
N TYR A 728 -17.02 2.36 -14.90
CA TYR A 728 -17.75 1.11 -14.99
C TYR A 728 -19.19 1.35 -15.52
N PHE A 729 -19.76 0.31 -16.10
CA PHE A 729 -21.18 0.25 -16.42
C PHE A 729 -21.82 -0.93 -15.66
N ASP A 730 -23.09 -0.78 -15.33
CA ASP A 730 -23.84 -1.70 -14.49
C ASP A 730 -25.30 -1.78 -14.93
N THR A 731 -25.59 -2.77 -15.79
CA THR A 731 -26.94 -3.05 -16.30
C THR A 731 -27.39 -4.45 -15.89
N PRO A 732 -28.66 -4.82 -15.99
CA PRO A 732 -29.16 -6.14 -15.62
C PRO A 732 -28.48 -7.31 -16.37
N ASN A 733 -27.95 -7.08 -17.58
CA ASN A 733 -27.38 -8.13 -18.42
C ASN A 733 -25.87 -8.02 -18.61
N TYR A 734 -25.31 -6.81 -18.49
CA TYR A 734 -23.91 -6.51 -18.74
C TYR A 734 -23.37 -5.59 -17.66
N ALA A 735 -22.21 -5.90 -17.15
CA ALA A 735 -21.49 -5.02 -16.24
C ALA A 735 -19.98 -5.22 -16.39
N GLY A 736 -19.21 -4.21 -16.08
CA GLY A 736 -17.76 -4.28 -16.15
C GLY A 736 -17.10 -2.93 -16.06
N PHE A 737 -15.79 -2.94 -16.13
CA PHE A 737 -14.95 -1.75 -16.20
C PHE A 737 -14.63 -1.43 -17.66
N ASP A 738 -14.52 -0.14 -17.98
CA ASP A 738 -14.27 0.37 -19.33
C ASP A 738 -13.19 1.47 -19.30
N ASN A 739 -11.95 1.07 -19.50
CA ASN A 739 -10.82 1.99 -19.52
C ASN A 739 -10.81 2.92 -20.75
N THR A 740 -11.62 2.65 -21.77
CA THR A 740 -11.73 3.56 -22.92
C THR A 740 -12.53 4.81 -22.59
N LEU A 741 -13.42 4.74 -21.60
CA LEU A 741 -14.13 5.90 -21.05
C LEU A 741 -13.24 6.66 -20.09
N ASP A 742 -12.68 5.95 -19.13
CA ASP A 742 -11.77 6.49 -18.11
C ASP A 742 -11.07 5.32 -17.39
N SER A 743 -9.77 5.24 -17.52
CA SER A 743 -8.96 4.19 -16.87
C SER A 743 -8.82 4.35 -15.36
N GLY A 744 -9.46 5.39 -14.79
CA GLY A 744 -9.22 5.80 -13.42
C GLY A 744 -7.91 6.55 -13.24
N VAL A 745 -7.58 6.82 -12.00
CA VAL A 745 -6.34 7.50 -11.61
C VAL A 745 -5.75 6.79 -10.40
N PRO A 746 -4.74 5.94 -10.58
CA PRO A 746 -4.01 5.35 -9.45
C PRO A 746 -3.34 6.41 -8.56
N HIS A 747 -3.09 6.07 -7.30
CA HIS A 747 -2.21 6.85 -6.44
C HIS A 747 -0.76 6.51 -6.77
N ILE A 748 -0.02 7.45 -7.34
CA ILE A 748 1.36 7.32 -7.82
C ILE A 748 1.48 6.26 -8.91
N LYS A 749 1.37 4.96 -8.60
CA LYS A 749 1.43 3.83 -9.55
C LYS A 749 0.50 2.71 -9.12
N ASP A 750 -0.14 2.03 -10.08
CA ASP A 750 -0.86 0.77 -9.85
C ASP A 750 -0.08 -0.41 -10.45
N ILE A 751 -0.06 -1.50 -9.70
CA ILE A 751 0.58 -2.77 -10.08
C ILE A 751 -0.44 -3.90 -10.24
N ALA A 752 -1.71 -3.64 -10.02
CA ALA A 752 -2.78 -4.64 -10.04
C ALA A 752 -3.44 -4.78 -11.41
N PHE A 753 -3.32 -3.79 -12.30
CA PHE A 753 -3.87 -3.87 -13.64
C PHE A 753 -3.07 -4.88 -14.48
N ILE A 754 -3.78 -5.88 -15.03
CA ILE A 754 -3.15 -6.93 -15.84
C ILE A 754 -3.62 -6.94 -17.30
N GLY A 755 -4.73 -6.27 -17.61
CA GLY A 755 -5.29 -6.20 -18.96
C GLY A 755 -6.79 -5.90 -18.96
N GLU A 756 -7.32 -5.63 -20.15
CA GLU A 756 -8.72 -5.25 -20.33
C GLU A 756 -9.67 -6.43 -20.14
N MET A 757 -10.91 -6.12 -19.74
CA MET A 757 -12.00 -7.09 -19.75
C MET A 757 -12.41 -7.41 -21.18
N TYR A 758 -12.60 -8.70 -21.49
CA TYR A 758 -13.18 -9.15 -22.76
C TYR A 758 -14.56 -9.80 -22.59
N GLN A 759 -15.04 -10.03 -21.37
CA GLN A 759 -16.33 -10.64 -21.09
C GLN A 759 -17.13 -9.88 -20.03
N ASN A 760 -18.16 -9.19 -20.47
CA ASN A 760 -18.99 -8.31 -19.65
C ASN A 760 -20.40 -8.86 -19.38
N ARG A 761 -20.75 -10.05 -19.88
CA ARG A 761 -22.08 -10.63 -19.74
C ARG A 761 -22.28 -11.28 -18.38
N ARG A 762 -23.21 -10.75 -17.57
CA ARG A 762 -23.45 -11.20 -16.17
C ARG A 762 -23.88 -12.64 -16.01
N LYS A 763 -24.61 -13.20 -16.97
CA LYS A 763 -25.19 -14.56 -16.88
C LYS A 763 -24.32 -15.62 -17.58
N LEU A 764 -23.06 -15.53 -17.42
CA LEU A 764 -22.11 -16.59 -17.80
C LEU A 764 -21.60 -17.27 -16.55
N ASP A 765 -21.80 -18.58 -16.52
CA ASP A 765 -21.25 -19.38 -15.44
C ASP A 765 -19.73 -19.45 -15.54
N TRP A 766 -19.09 -19.58 -14.40
CA TRP A 766 -17.67 -19.91 -14.29
C TRP A 766 -17.37 -21.20 -15.08
N MET A 767 -16.31 -21.19 -15.88
CA MET A 767 -15.91 -22.35 -16.69
C MET A 767 -14.57 -22.94 -16.22
N SER A 768 -13.52 -22.16 -16.23
CA SER A 768 -12.16 -22.55 -15.84
C SER A 768 -11.28 -21.33 -15.59
N ASP A 769 -10.08 -21.54 -15.03
CA ASP A 769 -9.09 -20.46 -14.86
C ASP A 769 -8.62 -19.86 -16.20
N ASP A 770 -8.68 -20.63 -17.31
CA ASP A 770 -8.34 -20.18 -18.67
C ASP A 770 -9.51 -19.50 -19.39
N ASN A 771 -10.74 -19.72 -18.93
CA ASN A 771 -11.96 -19.13 -19.48
C ASN A 771 -12.99 -18.93 -18.37
N PRO A 772 -12.77 -17.91 -17.51
CA PRO A 772 -13.49 -17.78 -16.26
C PRO A 772 -14.93 -17.25 -16.37
N GLY A 773 -15.39 -16.84 -17.56
CA GLY A 773 -16.75 -16.37 -17.75
C GLY A 773 -16.93 -14.87 -17.45
N PHE A 774 -17.95 -14.48 -16.68
CA PHE A 774 -18.23 -13.08 -16.38
C PHE A 774 -17.04 -12.42 -15.66
N GLY A 775 -16.62 -11.27 -16.17
CA GLY A 775 -15.48 -10.52 -15.67
C GLY A 775 -14.13 -10.90 -16.30
N ALA A 776 -14.10 -11.95 -17.16
CA ALA A 776 -12.85 -12.43 -17.75
C ALA A 776 -12.06 -11.31 -18.42
N SER A 777 -10.76 -11.27 -18.11
CA SER A 777 -9.81 -10.24 -18.53
C SER A 777 -8.55 -10.85 -19.14
N PHE A 778 -7.88 -10.08 -19.98
CA PHE A 778 -6.54 -10.41 -20.49
C PHE A 778 -5.50 -10.27 -19.35
N ASP A 779 -4.30 -10.83 -19.57
CA ASP A 779 -3.15 -10.69 -18.67
C ASP A 779 -1.88 -10.20 -19.40
N ASP A 780 -2.09 -9.59 -20.57
CA ASP A 780 -1.02 -9.11 -21.46
C ASP A 780 -0.27 -7.88 -20.93
N LYS A 781 -0.79 -7.22 -19.89
CA LYS A 781 -0.18 -6.08 -19.18
C LYS A 781 0.34 -6.43 -17.79
N ALA A 782 0.22 -7.67 -17.38
CA ALA A 782 0.64 -8.07 -16.03
C ALA A 782 2.13 -7.80 -15.78
N GLY A 783 2.43 -7.25 -14.60
CA GLY A 783 3.80 -6.89 -14.21
C GLY A 783 4.31 -5.55 -14.78
N ILE A 784 3.48 -4.82 -15.53
CA ILE A 784 3.79 -3.47 -16.02
C ILE A 784 3.11 -2.46 -15.09
N PRO A 785 3.86 -1.62 -14.35
CA PRO A 785 3.26 -0.57 -13.53
C PRO A 785 2.53 0.47 -14.39
N VAL A 786 1.36 0.91 -13.93
CA VAL A 786 0.58 1.98 -14.55
C VAL A 786 0.72 3.26 -13.71
N ALA A 787 1.23 4.32 -14.32
CA ALA A 787 1.36 5.61 -13.65
C ALA A 787 -0.03 6.25 -13.40
N GLY A 788 -0.16 6.85 -12.23
CA GLY A 788 -1.33 7.61 -11.80
C GLY A 788 -0.98 9.04 -11.43
N ASN A 789 -1.69 9.59 -10.45
CA ASN A 789 -1.41 10.93 -9.94
C ASN A 789 -0.17 10.90 -9.02
N SER A 790 0.90 11.55 -9.47
CA SER A 790 2.14 11.68 -8.70
C SER A 790 2.10 12.85 -7.70
N PHE A 791 1.16 13.78 -7.84
CA PHE A 791 1.07 15.03 -7.08
C PHE A 791 2.32 15.91 -7.18
N ASP A 792 3.09 15.81 -8.28
CA ASP A 792 4.38 16.46 -8.48
C ASP A 792 4.49 17.09 -9.89
N TYR A 793 3.57 18.00 -10.22
CA TYR A 793 3.51 18.63 -11.55
C TYR A 793 3.99 20.07 -11.57
N ALA A 794 4.02 20.76 -10.42
CA ALA A 794 4.40 22.16 -10.34
C ALA A 794 5.83 22.43 -10.83
N ALA A 795 6.77 21.50 -10.62
CA ALA A 795 8.13 21.64 -11.14
C ALA A 795 8.18 21.48 -12.67
N VAL A 796 7.31 20.67 -13.27
CA VAL A 796 7.25 20.45 -14.72
C VAL A 796 6.83 21.73 -15.45
N HIS A 797 5.73 22.35 -15.01
CA HIS A 797 5.30 23.65 -15.53
C HIS A 797 6.29 24.77 -15.18
N GLY A 798 6.80 24.77 -13.95
CA GLY A 798 7.75 25.77 -13.45
C GLY A 798 9.04 25.83 -14.23
N LYS A 799 9.55 24.70 -14.74
CA LYS A 799 10.74 24.64 -15.59
C LYS A 799 10.55 25.46 -16.87
N ALA A 800 9.42 25.28 -17.54
CA ALA A 800 9.09 26.02 -18.75
C ALA A 800 8.81 27.52 -18.46
N ILE A 801 8.17 27.83 -17.32
CA ILE A 801 7.92 29.21 -16.89
C ILE A 801 9.25 29.96 -16.61
N LEU A 802 10.18 29.33 -15.89
CA LEU A 802 11.53 29.91 -15.65
C LEU A 802 12.27 30.14 -16.95
N LYS A 803 12.22 29.20 -17.89
CA LYS A 803 12.84 29.31 -19.21
C LYS A 803 12.25 30.46 -20.04
N ALA A 804 10.96 30.74 -19.83
CA ALA A 804 10.31 31.94 -20.42
C ALA A 804 10.64 33.24 -19.68
N GLY A 805 11.46 33.23 -18.64
CA GLY A 805 11.92 34.41 -17.91
C GLY A 805 10.99 34.90 -16.79
N TYR A 806 10.06 34.10 -16.35
CA TYR A 806 9.14 34.43 -15.26
C TYR A 806 9.42 33.61 -13.99
N GLY A 807 9.23 34.25 -12.81
CA GLY A 807 9.21 33.53 -11.53
C GLY A 807 7.92 32.74 -11.35
N PHE A 808 7.96 31.69 -10.53
CA PHE A 808 6.75 30.96 -10.16
C PHE A 808 6.75 30.50 -8.70
N SER A 809 5.57 30.35 -8.16
CA SER A 809 5.26 29.71 -6.87
C SER A 809 4.13 28.72 -7.06
N SER A 810 3.83 27.88 -6.08
CA SER A 810 2.74 26.91 -6.25
C SER A 810 1.98 26.60 -4.95
N CYS A 811 0.78 26.03 -5.10
CA CYS A 811 -0.07 25.64 -3.99
C CYS A 811 -1.04 24.52 -4.40
N SER A 812 -1.63 23.87 -3.37
CA SER A 812 -2.79 22.98 -3.55
C SER A 812 -4.05 23.79 -3.92
N ASN A 813 -5.04 23.09 -4.46
CA ASN A 813 -6.35 23.69 -4.76
C ASN A 813 -7.07 24.21 -3.50
N GLU A 814 -6.97 23.51 -2.38
CA GLU A 814 -7.55 23.94 -1.12
C GLU A 814 -6.89 25.23 -0.62
N ALA A 815 -5.55 25.28 -0.65
CA ALA A 815 -4.83 26.50 -0.26
C ALA A 815 -5.20 27.70 -1.14
N PHE A 816 -5.32 27.50 -2.47
CA PHE A 816 -5.76 28.54 -3.39
C PHE A 816 -7.17 29.06 -3.08
N CYS A 817 -8.09 28.17 -2.72
CA CYS A 817 -9.45 28.53 -2.34
C CYS A 817 -9.53 29.25 -0.97
N ASN A 818 -8.71 28.80 -0.01
CA ASN A 818 -8.79 29.21 1.40
C ASN A 818 -7.93 30.45 1.72
N ASP A 819 -6.76 30.63 1.08
CA ASP A 819 -5.87 31.77 1.31
C ASP A 819 -5.96 32.82 0.18
N THR A 820 -6.80 33.82 0.36
CA THR A 820 -6.99 34.91 -0.63
C THR A 820 -5.72 35.73 -0.89
N THR A 821 -4.71 35.62 -0.05
CA THR A 821 -3.44 36.36 -0.20
C THR A 821 -2.53 35.76 -1.25
N LEU A 822 -2.69 34.48 -1.58
CA LEU A 822 -1.88 33.79 -2.60
C LEU A 822 -2.04 34.42 -3.98
N CYS A 823 -3.25 34.91 -4.33
CA CYS A 823 -3.53 35.56 -5.61
C CYS A 823 -3.00 36.99 -5.70
N SER A 824 -2.78 37.70 -4.57
CA SER A 824 -2.52 39.14 -4.56
C SER A 824 -1.18 39.57 -5.15
N GLY A 825 -0.26 38.63 -5.39
CA GLY A 825 1.04 38.86 -6.04
C GLY A 825 1.22 38.13 -7.36
N ALA A 826 0.21 37.36 -7.79
CA ALA A 826 0.29 36.58 -9.02
C ALA A 826 -0.21 37.35 -10.22
N TRP A 827 0.62 37.51 -11.25
CA TRP A 827 0.23 38.05 -12.54
C TRP A 827 -0.64 37.06 -13.34
N THR A 828 -0.37 35.77 -13.20
CA THR A 828 -1.08 34.68 -13.87
C THR A 828 -1.28 33.53 -12.89
N VAL A 829 -2.44 32.91 -12.94
CA VAL A 829 -2.70 31.60 -12.32
C VAL A 829 -2.63 30.53 -13.40
N ASP A 830 -1.80 29.52 -13.20
CA ASP A 830 -1.70 28.30 -14.03
C ASP A 830 -2.38 27.15 -13.28
N LEU A 831 -3.59 26.79 -13.72
CA LEU A 831 -4.45 25.81 -13.08
C LEU A 831 -4.28 24.43 -13.74
N ILE A 832 -3.57 23.54 -13.10
CA ILE A 832 -3.35 22.15 -13.54
C ILE A 832 -4.56 21.31 -13.13
N CYS A 833 -5.40 20.94 -14.10
CA CYS A 833 -6.59 20.11 -13.83
C CYS A 833 -6.37 18.62 -14.18
N GLY A 834 -5.30 18.27 -14.88
CA GLY A 834 -4.96 16.87 -15.19
C GLY A 834 -6.13 16.04 -15.69
N LYS A 835 -6.41 14.92 -15.02
CA LYS A 835 -7.62 14.09 -15.18
C LYS A 835 -8.64 14.35 -14.06
N GLN A 836 -8.70 15.54 -13.47
CA GLN A 836 -9.73 15.89 -12.52
C GLN A 836 -11.12 15.71 -13.16
N LEU A 837 -11.99 15.01 -12.47
CA LEU A 837 -13.35 14.70 -12.92
C LEU A 837 -14.21 14.36 -11.70
N THR A 838 -15.41 14.88 -11.63
CA THR A 838 -16.33 14.58 -10.55
C THR A 838 -16.67 13.09 -10.49
N VAL A 839 -16.41 12.46 -9.36
CA VAL A 839 -16.76 11.06 -9.08
C VAL A 839 -17.73 11.04 -7.89
N THR A 840 -18.78 10.24 -8.00
CA THR A 840 -19.72 10.02 -6.89
C THR A 840 -19.30 8.78 -6.12
N ASP A 841 -18.97 8.94 -4.84
CA ASP A 841 -18.63 7.82 -3.97
C ASP A 841 -19.86 6.96 -3.61
N ALA A 842 -19.66 5.84 -2.95
CA ALA A 842 -20.74 4.93 -2.55
C ALA A 842 -21.72 5.55 -1.54
N ARG A 843 -21.36 6.66 -0.89
CA ARG A 843 -22.21 7.42 0.04
C ARG A 843 -23.01 8.52 -0.67
N GLY A 844 -22.78 8.71 -1.97
CA GLY A 844 -23.42 9.74 -2.78
C GLY A 844 -22.76 11.11 -2.72
N HIS A 845 -21.56 11.22 -2.10
CA HIS A 845 -20.82 12.48 -2.12
C HIS A 845 -20.11 12.64 -3.46
N GLN A 846 -20.09 13.86 -3.96
CA GLN A 846 -19.34 14.24 -5.14
C GLN A 846 -17.95 14.71 -4.73
N ASN A 847 -16.92 14.06 -5.28
CA ASN A 847 -15.52 14.35 -5.04
C ASN A 847 -14.86 14.73 -6.37
N PHE A 848 -13.76 15.47 -6.32
CA PHE A 848 -12.91 15.81 -7.46
C PHE A 848 -13.55 16.68 -8.55
N THR A 849 -14.56 17.48 -8.19
CA THR A 849 -15.16 18.47 -9.10
C THR A 849 -14.12 19.50 -9.52
N ILE A 850 -13.95 19.72 -10.83
CA ILE A 850 -12.90 20.62 -11.36
C ILE A 850 -13.12 22.06 -10.89
N PHE A 851 -14.32 22.62 -11.09
CA PHE A 851 -14.64 23.98 -10.72
C PHE A 851 -15.67 24.01 -9.58
N THR A 852 -15.23 23.70 -8.36
CA THR A 852 -16.07 23.88 -7.17
C THR A 852 -16.49 25.34 -7.04
N SER A 853 -17.53 25.63 -6.27
CA SER A 853 -17.96 27.03 -6.02
C SER A 853 -16.80 27.88 -5.50
N GLN A 854 -16.01 27.35 -4.56
CA GLN A 854 -14.85 28.03 -4.01
C GLN A 854 -13.77 28.31 -5.07
N MET A 855 -13.49 27.34 -5.96
CA MET A 855 -12.56 27.50 -7.07
C MET A 855 -13.04 28.56 -8.05
N GLN A 856 -14.32 28.56 -8.45
CA GLN A 856 -14.90 29.59 -9.31
C GLN A 856 -14.77 30.98 -8.69
N ASP A 857 -15.06 31.12 -7.39
CA ASP A 857 -14.96 32.38 -6.67
C ASP A 857 -13.52 32.88 -6.56
N ALA A 858 -12.55 31.96 -6.33
CA ALA A 858 -11.13 32.29 -6.29
C ALA A 858 -10.64 32.81 -7.65
N ILE A 859 -10.99 32.15 -8.75
CA ILE A 859 -10.66 32.59 -10.12
C ILE A 859 -11.35 33.93 -10.45
N ARG A 860 -12.64 34.12 -10.11
CA ARG A 860 -13.35 35.39 -10.31
C ARG A 860 -12.68 36.54 -9.55
N ARG A 861 -12.24 36.35 -8.32
CA ARG A 861 -11.48 37.36 -7.57
C ARG A 861 -10.17 37.71 -8.26
N HIS A 862 -9.44 36.71 -8.73
CA HIS A 862 -8.17 36.90 -9.43
C HIS A 862 -8.37 37.72 -10.73
N THR A 863 -9.31 37.31 -11.56
CA THR A 863 -9.60 37.98 -12.84
C THR A 863 -10.20 39.39 -12.66
N ALA A 864 -11.03 39.62 -11.63
CA ALA A 864 -11.55 40.95 -11.30
C ALA A 864 -10.44 41.94 -10.91
N ASN A 865 -9.30 41.47 -10.42
CA ASN A 865 -8.12 42.27 -10.12
C ASN A 865 -7.15 42.36 -11.33
N GLY A 866 -7.56 41.95 -12.52
CA GLY A 866 -6.74 41.98 -13.73
C GLY A 866 -5.75 40.81 -13.89
N GLY A 867 -5.84 39.81 -13.08
CA GLY A 867 -4.99 38.58 -13.14
C GLY A 867 -5.42 37.64 -14.27
N ASN A 868 -4.43 37.07 -14.96
CA ASN A 868 -4.62 36.15 -16.09
C ASN A 868 -4.76 34.70 -15.62
N VAL A 869 -5.29 33.81 -16.48
CA VAL A 869 -5.48 32.40 -16.14
C VAL A 869 -5.11 31.50 -17.31
N ILE A 870 -4.32 30.44 -17.01
CA ILE A 870 -4.15 29.27 -17.85
C ILE A 870 -4.94 28.12 -17.19
N VAL A 871 -5.66 27.35 -17.96
CA VAL A 871 -6.34 26.13 -17.52
C VAL A 871 -5.98 25.00 -18.46
N SER A 872 -5.44 23.90 -17.94
CA SER A 872 -5.15 22.71 -18.73
C SER A 872 -5.72 21.45 -18.08
N GLY A 873 -6.42 20.59 -18.84
CA GLY A 873 -6.99 19.36 -18.30
C GLY A 873 -7.84 18.60 -19.30
N ALA A 874 -7.92 17.28 -19.08
CA ALA A 874 -8.61 16.36 -19.99
C ALA A 874 -10.13 16.52 -20.00
N TYR A 875 -10.74 16.94 -18.88
CA TYR A 875 -12.20 16.91 -18.66
C TYR A 875 -12.79 18.26 -18.27
N ILE A 876 -12.13 19.37 -18.59
CA ILE A 876 -12.59 20.71 -18.21
C ILE A 876 -13.96 21.07 -18.79
N GLY A 877 -14.38 20.44 -19.87
CA GLY A 877 -15.71 20.53 -20.45
C GLY A 877 -16.59 19.34 -20.07
N THR A 878 -16.09 18.12 -20.19
CA THR A 878 -16.83 16.90 -19.86
C THR A 878 -17.42 16.95 -18.46
N ASP A 879 -16.67 17.39 -17.46
CA ASP A 879 -17.15 17.52 -16.07
C ASP A 879 -18.38 18.42 -15.91
N ILE A 880 -18.52 19.41 -16.76
CA ILE A 880 -19.60 20.40 -16.67
C ILE A 880 -20.79 20.05 -17.58
N TRP A 881 -20.53 19.63 -18.83
CA TRP A 881 -21.56 19.50 -19.88
C TRP A 881 -22.04 18.07 -20.13
N ASP A 882 -21.23 17.03 -19.85
CA ASP A 882 -21.62 15.69 -20.15
C ASP A 882 -22.75 15.21 -19.22
N LEU A 883 -23.84 14.74 -19.87
CA LEU A 883 -25.02 14.21 -19.18
C LEU A 883 -25.03 12.67 -19.10
N VAL A 884 -24.18 12.03 -19.85
CA VAL A 884 -24.16 10.57 -20.02
C VAL A 884 -23.27 9.91 -18.97
N TYR A 885 -22.24 10.59 -18.51
CA TYR A 885 -21.41 10.12 -17.43
C TYR A 885 -22.23 10.06 -16.12
N PRO A 886 -22.05 9.07 -15.27
CA PRO A 886 -22.93 8.80 -14.13
C PRO A 886 -22.95 9.90 -13.06
N VAL A 887 -22.29 11.00 -13.29
CA VAL A 887 -22.21 12.13 -12.37
C VAL A 887 -23.44 12.99 -12.46
N ARG A 888 -24.24 13.00 -11.38
CA ARG A 888 -25.39 13.89 -11.25
C ARG A 888 -24.98 15.18 -10.54
N ILE A 889 -24.38 16.10 -11.28
CA ILE A 889 -24.20 17.47 -10.80
C ILE A 889 -25.60 18.12 -10.72
N GLU A 890 -25.87 18.81 -9.60
CA GLU A 890 -27.12 19.53 -9.45
C GLU A 890 -27.34 20.57 -10.56
N LYS A 891 -28.55 20.67 -11.07
CA LYS A 891 -28.85 21.45 -12.26
C LYS A 891 -28.43 22.93 -12.15
N ASP A 892 -28.66 23.55 -10.98
CA ASP A 892 -28.36 24.98 -10.75
C ASP A 892 -26.84 25.20 -10.68
N PHE A 893 -26.12 24.32 -9.98
CA PHE A 893 -24.66 24.40 -9.92
C PHE A 893 -24.03 24.15 -11.32
N ARG A 894 -24.57 23.23 -12.09
CA ARG A 894 -24.14 22.97 -13.48
C ARG A 894 -24.34 24.22 -14.35
N GLN A 895 -25.50 24.89 -14.29
CA GLN A 895 -25.74 26.10 -15.05
C GLN A 895 -24.77 27.22 -14.64
N GLN A 896 -24.51 27.40 -13.35
CA GLN A 896 -23.51 28.33 -12.84
C GLN A 896 -22.09 28.00 -13.39
N SER A 897 -21.71 26.73 -13.46
CA SER A 897 -20.43 26.29 -13.98
C SER A 897 -20.29 26.52 -15.49
N ILE A 898 -21.38 26.31 -16.24
CA ILE A 898 -21.44 26.67 -17.68
C ILE A 898 -21.25 28.17 -17.89
N GLU A 899 -21.96 29.01 -17.13
CA GLU A 899 -21.83 30.46 -17.20
C GLU A 899 -20.42 30.95 -16.80
N PHE A 900 -19.80 30.28 -15.81
CA PHE A 900 -18.43 30.57 -15.41
C PHE A 900 -17.44 30.24 -16.56
N ALA A 901 -17.54 29.05 -17.14
CA ALA A 901 -16.68 28.64 -18.24
C ALA A 901 -16.81 29.55 -19.48
N GLN A 902 -18.05 29.94 -19.81
CA GLN A 902 -18.31 30.80 -20.98
C GLN A 902 -17.92 32.24 -20.78
N ASN A 903 -18.28 32.84 -19.62
CA ASN A 903 -18.18 34.27 -19.39
C ASN A 903 -16.85 34.71 -18.76
N VAL A 904 -16.21 33.81 -17.98
CA VAL A 904 -14.94 34.10 -17.32
C VAL A 904 -13.78 33.49 -18.09
N LEU A 905 -13.85 32.19 -18.40
CA LEU A 905 -12.77 31.47 -19.09
C LEU A 905 -12.84 31.57 -20.62
N GLY A 906 -14.02 31.83 -21.21
CA GLY A 906 -14.20 32.12 -22.62
C GLY A 906 -14.37 30.90 -23.53
N TYR A 907 -14.62 29.70 -22.98
CA TYR A 907 -14.81 28.49 -23.79
C TYR A 907 -16.20 27.85 -23.58
N LYS A 908 -16.59 27.06 -24.58
CA LYS A 908 -17.71 26.12 -24.52
C LYS A 908 -17.22 24.72 -24.90
N TRP A 909 -17.87 23.70 -24.35
CA TRP A 909 -17.56 22.31 -24.70
C TRP A 909 -18.06 21.94 -26.08
N GLN A 910 -17.26 21.21 -26.84
CA GLN A 910 -17.56 20.72 -28.18
C GLN A 910 -17.79 19.20 -28.18
N GLY A 911 -17.24 18.48 -27.23
CA GLY A 911 -17.37 17.05 -27.00
C GLY A 911 -16.15 16.45 -26.31
N GLY A 912 -16.33 15.36 -25.60
CA GLY A 912 -15.23 14.50 -25.14
C GLY A 912 -14.68 13.62 -26.25
N PHE A 913 -13.62 12.84 -25.97
CA PHE A 913 -12.95 11.96 -26.96
C PHE A 913 -12.53 12.70 -28.25
N ALA A 914 -12.08 13.92 -28.09
CA ALA A 914 -11.82 14.82 -29.23
C ALA A 914 -10.61 14.38 -30.07
N SER A 915 -9.77 13.46 -29.59
CA SER A 915 -8.69 12.85 -30.36
C SER A 915 -8.51 11.38 -29.97
N LYS A 916 -8.24 10.52 -30.94
CA LYS A 916 -7.79 9.13 -30.76
C LYS A 916 -6.28 8.98 -30.94
N LYS A 917 -5.64 9.90 -31.64
CA LYS A 917 -4.20 9.85 -31.93
C LYS A 917 -3.36 10.61 -30.91
N ALA A 918 -3.99 11.38 -30.04
CA ALA A 918 -3.31 12.21 -29.04
C ALA A 918 -2.28 13.16 -29.64
N ARG A 919 -2.64 13.80 -30.77
CA ARG A 919 -1.78 14.70 -31.52
C ARG A 919 -2.47 16.03 -31.70
N ILE A 920 -1.74 17.12 -31.38
CA ILE A 920 -2.21 18.50 -31.50
C ILE A 920 -1.32 19.29 -32.46
N VAL A 921 -1.93 20.24 -33.16
CA VAL A 921 -1.25 21.13 -34.11
C VAL A 921 -1.70 22.58 -33.87
N PRO A 922 -0.84 23.59 -34.13
CA PRO A 922 -1.22 24.99 -34.12
C PRO A 922 -2.33 25.29 -35.14
N TYR A 923 -3.28 26.13 -34.77
CA TYR A 923 -4.33 26.57 -35.69
C TYR A 923 -3.79 27.51 -36.76
N GLY A 924 -4.00 27.18 -38.03
CA GLY A 924 -3.58 27.98 -39.19
C GLY A 924 -2.16 27.68 -39.72
N ASP A 925 -1.41 26.84 -39.04
CA ASP A 925 -0.10 26.36 -39.51
C ASP A 925 -0.16 24.84 -39.75
N THR A 926 -0.03 24.43 -41.03
CA THR A 926 -0.04 23.01 -41.46
C THR A 926 1.38 22.45 -41.66
N ALA A 927 2.45 23.27 -41.48
CA ALA A 927 3.82 22.86 -41.67
C ALA A 927 4.54 22.45 -40.37
N THR A 928 3.97 22.76 -39.22
CA THR A 928 4.56 22.47 -37.91
C THR A 928 4.38 20.99 -37.53
N ARG A 929 5.40 20.39 -36.93
CA ARG A 929 5.34 19.07 -36.36
C ARG A 929 4.20 18.95 -35.33
N ALA A 930 3.41 17.88 -35.40
CA ALA A 930 2.40 17.63 -34.38
C ALA A 930 3.05 17.33 -33.03
N ILE A 931 2.45 17.87 -31.98
CA ILE A 931 2.82 17.67 -30.60
C ILE A 931 2.02 16.46 -30.06
N GLU A 932 2.65 15.54 -29.35
CA GLU A 932 2.02 14.32 -28.86
C GLU A 932 1.91 14.30 -27.33
N PHE A 933 0.81 13.73 -26.82
CA PHE A 933 0.64 13.46 -25.39
C PHE A 933 0.38 11.96 -25.13
N HIS A 934 0.55 11.51 -23.88
CA HIS A 934 0.30 10.13 -23.48
C HIS A 934 -1.19 9.84 -23.40
N ASN A 935 -1.71 8.95 -24.24
CA ASN A 935 -3.12 8.53 -24.27
C ASN A 935 -3.33 7.03 -24.03
N VAL A 936 -2.26 6.31 -23.73
CA VAL A 936 -2.27 4.90 -23.38
C VAL A 936 -1.55 4.73 -22.05
N GLN A 937 -2.06 3.85 -21.19
CA GLN A 937 -1.44 3.52 -19.92
C GLN A 937 0.05 3.19 -20.09
N ASN A 938 0.89 3.78 -19.25
CA ASN A 938 2.34 3.65 -19.24
C ASN A 938 2.90 3.80 -17.81
N SER A 939 4.19 3.64 -17.64
CA SER A 939 4.87 3.71 -16.34
C SER A 939 5.32 5.12 -15.91
N ASP A 940 5.26 6.10 -16.79
CA ASP A 940 5.93 7.41 -16.64
C ASP A 940 4.97 8.48 -16.11
N VAL A 941 3.85 8.68 -16.81
CA VAL A 941 2.82 9.67 -16.46
C VAL A 941 1.44 9.07 -16.74
N TYR A 942 0.41 9.54 -16.04
CA TYR A 942 -0.96 9.13 -16.30
C TYR A 942 -1.37 9.38 -17.77
N CYS A 943 -2.25 8.55 -18.31
CA CYS A 943 -2.71 8.68 -19.70
C CYS A 943 -4.01 9.50 -19.80
N VAL A 944 -4.21 10.08 -20.97
CA VAL A 944 -5.41 10.87 -21.34
C VAL A 944 -6.12 10.18 -22.50
N GLU A 945 -6.99 9.25 -22.19
CA GLU A 945 -7.74 8.47 -23.19
C GLU A 945 -8.85 9.26 -23.89
N ALA A 946 -9.44 10.24 -23.21
CA ALA A 946 -10.63 10.96 -23.64
C ALA A 946 -10.49 12.50 -23.49
N PRO A 947 -9.59 13.16 -24.23
CA PRO A 947 -9.39 14.61 -24.12
C PRO A 947 -10.60 15.40 -24.61
N ASP A 948 -10.81 16.58 -24.04
CA ASP A 948 -11.92 17.48 -24.40
C ASP A 948 -11.67 18.29 -25.67
N GLY A 949 -12.68 18.39 -26.49
CA GLY A 949 -12.81 19.43 -27.52
C GLY A 949 -13.49 20.66 -26.94
N ILE A 950 -12.84 21.81 -27.06
CA ILE A 950 -13.35 23.10 -26.59
C ILE A 950 -13.39 24.14 -27.72
N ALA A 951 -14.38 25.00 -27.72
CA ALA A 951 -14.53 26.02 -28.76
C ALA A 951 -14.68 27.42 -28.13
N PRO A 952 -14.38 28.49 -28.87
CA PRO A 952 -14.64 29.85 -28.43
C PRO A 952 -16.11 30.04 -28.03
N ALA A 953 -16.35 30.65 -26.85
CA ALA A 953 -17.70 30.93 -26.36
C ALA A 953 -18.26 32.26 -26.95
N SER A 954 -17.39 33.18 -27.36
CA SER A 954 -17.75 34.50 -27.89
C SER A 954 -16.74 34.98 -28.92
N SER A 955 -16.95 36.17 -29.49
CA SER A 955 -16.05 36.80 -30.46
C SER A 955 -14.73 37.29 -29.84
N SER A 956 -14.63 37.40 -28.52
CA SER A 956 -13.38 37.72 -27.83
C SER A 956 -12.45 36.52 -27.69
N ALA A 957 -12.94 35.33 -27.96
CA ALA A 957 -12.17 34.09 -27.87
C ALA A 957 -11.82 33.55 -29.27
N GLN A 958 -10.65 32.89 -29.39
CA GLN A 958 -10.13 32.33 -30.63
C GLN A 958 -9.48 30.96 -30.40
N THR A 959 -9.66 30.02 -31.35
CA THR A 959 -8.92 28.75 -31.35
C THR A 959 -7.42 29.01 -31.64
N ILE A 960 -6.55 28.39 -30.88
CA ILE A 960 -5.09 28.42 -31.06
C ILE A 960 -4.49 27.06 -31.42
N LEU A 961 -5.11 25.97 -30.94
CA LEU A 961 -4.67 24.60 -31.17
C LEU A 961 -5.84 23.72 -31.64
N ARG A 962 -5.54 22.69 -32.43
CA ARG A 962 -6.51 21.67 -32.88
C ARG A 962 -5.93 20.26 -32.72
N TYR A 963 -6.80 19.31 -32.53
CA TYR A 963 -6.47 17.89 -32.68
C TYR A 963 -6.27 17.57 -34.17
N GLU A 964 -5.13 16.94 -34.49
CA GLU A 964 -4.74 16.67 -35.87
C GLU A 964 -5.74 15.75 -36.59
N ASP A 965 -6.18 14.68 -35.91
CA ASP A 965 -7.02 13.62 -36.47
C ASP A 965 -8.50 14.02 -36.69
N THR A 966 -9.04 14.89 -35.86
CA THR A 966 -10.45 15.28 -35.90
C THR A 966 -10.68 16.72 -36.35
N GLY A 967 -9.66 17.56 -36.30
CA GLY A 967 -9.77 18.98 -36.55
C GLY A 967 -10.53 19.77 -35.47
N VAL A 968 -10.98 19.12 -34.41
CA VAL A 968 -11.64 19.73 -33.26
C VAL A 968 -10.69 20.66 -32.53
N SER A 969 -11.18 21.78 -32.00
CA SER A 969 -10.35 22.74 -31.26
C SER A 969 -9.89 22.12 -29.95
N ALA A 970 -8.56 22.10 -29.74
CA ALA A 970 -7.90 21.56 -28.55
C ALA A 970 -7.55 22.64 -27.54
N GLY A 971 -7.49 23.92 -27.98
CA GLY A 971 -7.13 25.06 -27.12
C GLY A 971 -7.64 26.37 -27.66
N ILE A 972 -8.01 27.26 -26.75
CA ILE A 972 -8.49 28.60 -27.06
C ILE A 972 -7.73 29.64 -26.24
N LYS A 973 -7.66 30.87 -26.77
CA LYS A 973 -7.29 32.09 -26.05
C LYS A 973 -8.50 33.04 -25.99
N ASN A 974 -8.63 33.79 -24.94
CA ASN A 974 -9.74 34.72 -24.77
C ASN A 974 -9.30 36.04 -24.10
N GLN A 975 -9.83 37.16 -24.62
CA GLN A 975 -9.64 38.48 -24.09
C GLN A 975 -10.86 38.85 -23.20
N GLY A 976 -10.69 38.77 -21.91
CA GLY A 976 -11.71 39.25 -20.97
C GLY A 976 -11.66 40.78 -20.77
N ASN A 977 -12.42 41.24 -19.79
CA ASN A 977 -12.46 42.65 -19.42
C ASN A 977 -11.32 42.94 -18.42
N GLY A 978 -10.15 43.37 -18.96
CA GLY A 978 -8.98 43.66 -18.14
C GLY A 978 -8.11 42.46 -17.78
N TYR A 979 -8.39 41.27 -18.30
CA TYR A 979 -7.59 40.06 -18.10
C TYR A 979 -7.62 39.17 -19.35
N ARG A 980 -6.77 38.15 -19.40
CA ARG A 980 -6.73 37.16 -20.47
C ARG A 980 -6.77 35.72 -19.93
N THR A 981 -7.32 34.81 -20.74
CA THR A 981 -7.35 33.39 -20.39
C THR A 981 -6.88 32.53 -21.56
N VAL A 982 -6.21 31.42 -21.23
CA VAL A 982 -5.92 30.33 -22.15
C VAL A 982 -6.49 29.04 -21.55
N CYS A 983 -7.29 28.31 -22.33
CA CYS A 983 -7.84 27.01 -21.90
C CYS A 983 -7.43 25.93 -22.89
N LEU A 984 -6.96 24.78 -22.35
CA LEU A 984 -6.50 23.63 -23.12
C LEU A 984 -7.31 22.39 -22.70
N GLY A 985 -7.90 21.69 -23.67
CA GLY A 985 -8.67 20.45 -23.43
C GLY A 985 -7.83 19.20 -23.23
N PHE A 986 -6.56 19.38 -22.90
CA PHE A 986 -5.58 18.35 -22.56
C PHE A 986 -4.61 18.88 -21.50
N PRO A 987 -4.04 18.01 -20.65
CA PRO A 987 -3.03 18.37 -19.66
C PRO A 987 -1.66 18.59 -20.31
N ILE A 988 -0.98 19.69 -19.97
CA ILE A 988 0.35 20.04 -20.51
C ILE A 988 1.41 19.05 -20.04
N GLU A 989 1.36 18.63 -18.78
CA GLU A 989 2.33 17.73 -18.14
C GLU A 989 2.34 16.31 -18.73
N THR A 990 1.36 15.95 -19.58
CA THR A 990 1.31 14.67 -20.29
C THR A 990 1.96 14.69 -21.67
N LEU A 991 2.48 15.83 -22.10
CA LEU A 991 3.21 15.94 -23.39
C LEU A 991 4.47 15.08 -23.34
N LYS A 992 4.78 14.38 -24.46
CA LYS A 992 5.85 13.40 -24.52
C LYS A 992 7.26 13.99 -24.54
N ASN A 993 7.40 15.26 -24.87
CA ASN A 993 8.69 15.94 -24.97
C ASN A 993 8.70 17.23 -24.16
N GLU A 994 9.75 17.49 -23.44
CA GLU A 994 9.94 18.74 -22.68
C GLU A 994 9.91 19.98 -23.57
N ASP A 995 10.53 19.94 -24.76
CA ASP A 995 10.50 21.07 -25.70
C ASP A 995 9.08 21.45 -26.14
N ASP A 996 8.16 20.46 -26.17
CA ASP A 996 6.75 20.69 -26.50
C ASP A 996 6.03 21.36 -25.30
N ILE A 997 6.38 20.99 -24.06
CA ILE A 997 5.89 21.66 -22.83
C ILE A 997 6.34 23.12 -22.83
N ASP A 998 7.61 23.37 -23.09
CA ASP A 998 8.21 24.73 -23.20
C ASP A 998 7.49 25.57 -24.27
N ALA A 999 7.26 24.98 -25.44
CA ALA A 999 6.61 25.66 -26.57
C ALA A 999 5.16 26.07 -26.24
N ILE A 1000 4.37 25.14 -25.63
CA ILE A 1000 2.98 25.41 -25.27
C ILE A 1000 2.88 26.47 -24.17
N LEU A 1001 3.67 26.35 -23.10
CA LEU A 1001 3.65 27.36 -22.02
C LEU A 1001 4.17 28.72 -22.51
N SER A 1002 5.19 28.75 -23.33
CA SER A 1002 5.70 30.01 -23.94
C SER A 1002 4.61 30.66 -24.82
N LEU A 1003 3.87 29.89 -25.64
CA LEU A 1003 2.72 30.38 -26.42
C LEU A 1003 1.66 31.03 -25.53
N CYS A 1004 1.30 30.36 -24.42
CA CYS A 1004 0.32 30.83 -23.45
C CYS A 1004 0.79 32.16 -22.82
N LEU A 1005 2.01 32.16 -22.24
CA LEU A 1005 2.56 33.33 -21.52
C LEU A 1005 2.76 34.52 -22.44
N THR A 1006 3.20 34.33 -23.69
CA THR A 1006 3.34 35.40 -24.68
C THR A 1006 2.01 36.10 -24.93
N PHE A 1007 0.94 35.35 -25.15
CA PHE A 1007 -0.37 35.96 -25.32
C PHE A 1007 -0.87 36.70 -24.06
N LEU A 1008 -0.62 36.15 -22.87
CA LEU A 1008 -1.04 36.78 -21.62
C LEU A 1008 -0.25 38.08 -21.35
N ALA A 1009 0.97 38.23 -21.88
CA ALA A 1009 1.83 39.40 -21.74
C ALA A 1009 1.50 40.54 -22.71
N GLU A 1010 0.83 40.28 -23.87
CA GLU A 1010 0.36 41.30 -24.83
C GLU A 1010 -0.56 42.35 -24.16
#